data_049480e9dfb9b05e63c48f053a476b6c
#
_entry.id   049480e9dfb9b05e63c48f053a476b6c
#
_cell.length_a   1.000
_cell.length_b   1.000
_cell.length_c   1.000
_cell.angle_alpha   90.00
_cell.angle_beta   90.00
_cell.angle_gamma   90.00
#
_symmetry.space_group_name_H-M   'P 1'
#
loop_
_entity.id
_entity.type
_entity.pdbx_description
1 polymer ?
#
loop_
_entity_poly.entity_id
_entity_poly.type
_entity_poly.pdbx_seq_one_letter_code
_entity_poly.pdbx_strand_id
1 'polypeptide(L)'
;MRQCLSGAYRFLMWNCLTIFAALFLIGGMARGADLAALVNPFVGTAAGGNIVPGAIAPFGMVELSPDMPNGFYVYENNYISGFSMTHMSGCGCPNYGDVFFTATTGPVKVQSKEYGFDFSHQQEAASPGYYRVFMKTWGINAQLTASTRCGMARFTFPASKQANILVPISHATNPTVGSNIHIVNDHTITGSVTSVTMVGTNLPVTVYFVMKFSVPYKTYGVWEGTAIKPQVGRQVQAQGVGPLFPINYYPPPRRDSWGTQYVKPKPTLHFPGPPIGAYVSYPSSSHSRVVKVRIGISFVSVGGAEKNLKAEMPKFNFSASRARIHARWNKELSVITVHGGSLTHRKIFYTALYHALLLPSVFDDVDGRYIGYDDKIHHVPTGHKHIYANWSGWDIYRSEIPLLTMIEPQRAEDMAQSVVEMAKQLGFIDRWAQANRPLGIQNGLPLTSCVVEIWQAGLHHFDIKAAYKAMAKQCFPNYLKGHADLSSIHAYQDVPGEKYGSILPINTNVSSAEETDIAFAALGHLALELHKTQDAGVLLGDALQYTSMYNPATKFMQGRNAQGAWIPLSKQDRDIRDYSNWQVYQFYCEGSAWIYDWLVPEDVHGLIALMGGNKPFAARLQHFFTAGQYDPTNEPDLEAPYLFDYCRQPWRSQYQVATNADTSYTDAPGGLAWSKVLGTGNDDCGEMSAWYVLSQIGLYQVDPSHPDLELSTPRFPKIILHLAAPHPGKSFIITTVNGGGKNIYIQSTSLDGKPLNKPWVPERMVFQGGTWNVTAGLAPNKIWGTGSGDAPPSLSTATAH
;
A
#
# COMPACT_ATOMS: atom_id res chain seq x y z
N MET A 1 -45.08 -34.58 -59.36
CA MET A 1 -44.86 -34.90 -57.97
C MET A 1 -43.38 -34.85 -57.58
N ARG A 2 -42.45 -34.35 -58.39
CA ARG A 2 -41.01 -34.22 -58.11
C ARG A 2 -40.49 -32.71 -57.92
N GLN A 3 -41.38 -31.74 -58.12
CA GLN A 3 -40.96 -30.33 -57.99
C GLN A 3 -41.45 -29.59 -56.70
N CYS A 4 -42.33 -30.24 -55.89
CA CYS A 4 -42.78 -29.65 -54.61
C CYS A 4 -41.94 -30.01 -53.38
N LEU A 5 -41.01 -30.97 -53.49
CA LEU A 5 -40.18 -31.39 -52.31
C LEU A 5 -38.83 -30.63 -52.14
N SER A 6 -38.38 -29.86 -53.17
CA SER A 6 -37.13 -29.12 -53.13
C SER A 6 -37.27 -27.75 -52.45
N GLY A 7 -38.50 -27.19 -52.42
CA GLY A 7 -38.74 -25.87 -51.77
C GLY A 7 -38.80 -25.93 -50.20
N ALA A 8 -39.40 -27.03 -49.70
CA ALA A 8 -39.57 -27.22 -48.26
C ALA A 8 -38.26 -27.53 -47.54
N TYR A 9 -37.33 -28.25 -48.18
CA TYR A 9 -36.01 -28.54 -47.61
C TYR A 9 -35.06 -27.34 -47.58
N ARG A 10 -35.19 -26.42 -48.54
CA ARG A 10 -34.43 -25.15 -48.53
C ARG A 10 -34.94 -24.14 -47.49
N PHE A 11 -36.25 -24.13 -47.25
CA PHE A 11 -36.86 -23.26 -46.26
C PHE A 11 -36.59 -23.73 -44.81
N LEU A 12 -36.55 -25.05 -44.57
CA LEU A 12 -36.18 -25.62 -43.25
C LEU A 12 -34.68 -25.46 -43.00
N MET A 13 -33.78 -25.63 -43.94
CA MET A 13 -32.36 -25.45 -43.75
C MET A 13 -31.97 -23.96 -43.51
N TRP A 14 -32.66 -23.01 -44.16
CA TRP A 14 -32.40 -21.59 -43.92
C TRP A 14 -32.91 -21.11 -42.56
N ASN A 15 -34.06 -21.59 -42.11
CA ASN A 15 -34.57 -21.29 -40.78
C ASN A 15 -33.77 -21.99 -39.67
N CYS A 16 -33.22 -23.17 -39.87
CA CYS A 16 -32.32 -23.81 -38.93
C CYS A 16 -30.96 -23.10 -38.86
N LEU A 17 -30.40 -22.61 -39.96
CA LEU A 17 -29.15 -21.84 -39.95
C LEU A 17 -29.32 -20.45 -39.33
N THR A 18 -30.45 -19.78 -39.48
CA THR A 18 -30.73 -18.49 -38.84
C THR A 18 -31.05 -18.64 -37.38
N ILE A 19 -31.70 -19.75 -36.96
CA ILE A 19 -31.92 -20.04 -35.53
C ILE A 19 -30.62 -20.49 -34.87
N PHE A 20 -29.71 -21.23 -35.50
CA PHE A 20 -28.39 -21.54 -35.00
C PHE A 20 -27.48 -20.33 -34.97
N ALA A 21 -27.53 -19.42 -35.93
CA ALA A 21 -26.82 -18.15 -35.90
C ALA A 21 -27.37 -17.18 -34.84
N ALA A 22 -28.71 -17.16 -34.62
CA ALA A 22 -29.34 -16.40 -33.55
C ALA A 22 -29.08 -17.00 -32.18
N LEU A 23 -28.98 -18.32 -32.04
CA LEU A 23 -28.60 -18.98 -30.77
C LEU A 23 -27.11 -18.83 -30.44
N PHE A 24 -26.23 -18.70 -31.45
CA PHE A 24 -24.83 -18.33 -31.23
C PHE A 24 -24.64 -16.83 -30.89
N LEU A 25 -25.56 -15.94 -31.27
CA LEU A 25 -25.57 -14.53 -30.95
C LEU A 25 -26.24 -14.23 -29.59
N ILE A 26 -27.08 -15.13 -29.08
CA ILE A 26 -27.72 -14.99 -27.77
C ILE A 26 -26.90 -15.71 -26.65
N GLY A 27 -25.97 -16.63 -27.02
CA GLY A 27 -25.07 -17.32 -26.10
C GLY A 27 -23.77 -16.57 -25.77
N GLY A 28 -23.54 -15.42 -26.37
CA GLY A 28 -22.54 -14.47 -25.95
C GLY A 28 -23.05 -13.68 -24.74
N MET A 29 -23.07 -14.29 -23.54
CA MET A 29 -22.95 -13.46 -22.31
C MET A 29 -21.79 -12.53 -22.58
N ALA A 30 -22.05 -11.23 -22.61
CA ALA A 30 -21.00 -10.23 -22.65
C ALA A 30 -20.03 -10.59 -21.52
N ARG A 31 -18.92 -11.25 -21.85
CA ARG A 31 -17.83 -11.44 -20.90
C ARG A 31 -17.45 -10.03 -20.50
N GLY A 32 -17.67 -9.71 -19.24
CA GLY A 32 -17.20 -8.45 -18.68
C GLY A 32 -15.74 -8.24 -19.11
N ALA A 33 -15.33 -7.01 -19.29
CA ALA A 33 -13.97 -6.69 -19.70
C ALA A 33 -12.97 -7.40 -18.78
N ASP A 34 -11.92 -8.00 -19.35
CA ASP A 34 -10.83 -8.61 -18.56
C ASP A 34 -9.89 -7.50 -18.06
N LEU A 35 -10.25 -6.90 -16.93
CA LEU A 35 -9.53 -5.78 -16.33
C LEU A 35 -8.18 -6.22 -15.76
N ALA A 36 -8.10 -7.43 -15.23
CA ALA A 36 -6.85 -7.99 -14.72
C ALA A 36 -5.80 -8.17 -15.84
N ALA A 37 -6.22 -8.31 -17.10
CA ALA A 37 -5.30 -8.34 -18.23
C ALA A 37 -4.70 -6.95 -18.57
N LEU A 38 -5.23 -5.87 -18.01
CA LEU A 38 -4.69 -4.52 -18.16
C LEU A 38 -3.60 -4.21 -17.13
N VAL A 39 -3.53 -4.94 -16.03
CA VAL A 39 -2.56 -4.72 -14.96
C VAL A 39 -1.17 -5.19 -15.37
N ASN A 40 -0.17 -4.36 -15.13
CA ASN A 40 1.25 -4.70 -15.29
C ASN A 40 1.96 -4.71 -13.92
N PRO A 41 2.09 -5.87 -13.23
CA PRO A 41 2.73 -5.94 -11.92
C PRO A 41 4.23 -5.59 -11.91
N PHE A 42 4.84 -5.31 -13.05
CA PHE A 42 6.22 -4.84 -13.11
C PHE A 42 6.36 -3.33 -12.95
N VAL A 43 5.29 -2.55 -13.00
CA VAL A 43 5.34 -1.12 -12.71
C VAL A 43 5.74 -0.92 -11.24
N GLY A 44 6.68 -0.04 -10.96
CA GLY A 44 7.24 0.18 -9.62
C GLY A 44 8.30 -0.85 -9.19
N THR A 45 8.70 -1.79 -10.05
CA THR A 45 9.74 -2.79 -9.71
C THR A 45 11.16 -2.38 -10.07
N ALA A 46 11.35 -1.23 -10.70
CA ALA A 46 12.68 -0.63 -10.89
C ALA A 46 13.30 -0.23 -9.55
N ALA A 47 14.62 0.00 -9.55
CA ALA A 47 15.31 0.39 -8.33
C ALA A 47 14.65 1.61 -7.65
N GLY A 48 14.27 1.45 -6.40
CA GLY A 48 13.58 2.46 -5.59
C GLY A 48 12.07 2.29 -5.49
N GLY A 49 11.42 1.57 -6.41
CA GLY A 49 9.95 1.41 -6.40
C GLY A 49 9.43 0.37 -5.41
N ASN A 50 10.24 -0.62 -5.08
CA ASN A 50 9.98 -1.66 -4.08
C ASN A 50 8.69 -2.50 -4.29
N ILE A 51 8.07 -2.41 -5.46
CA ILE A 51 6.94 -3.28 -5.84
C ILE A 51 7.46 -4.69 -6.07
N VAL A 52 6.70 -5.69 -5.59
CA VAL A 52 6.99 -7.09 -5.87
C VAL A 52 6.04 -7.63 -6.94
N PRO A 53 6.57 -8.24 -8.04
CA PRO A 53 5.74 -8.68 -9.18
C PRO A 53 5.06 -10.03 -8.96
N GLY A 54 4.99 -10.50 -7.73
CA GLY A 54 4.58 -11.84 -7.35
C GLY A 54 3.10 -12.15 -7.54
N ALA A 55 2.72 -13.34 -7.09
CA ALA A 55 1.33 -13.77 -7.04
C ALA A 55 0.71 -13.29 -5.71
N ILE A 56 -0.17 -12.31 -5.77
CA ILE A 56 -0.83 -11.68 -4.63
C ILE A 56 -2.34 -11.69 -4.83
N ALA A 57 -3.12 -11.90 -3.78
CA ALA A 57 -4.57 -11.73 -3.76
C ALA A 57 -4.92 -10.31 -3.27
N PRO A 58 -6.10 -9.75 -3.62
CA PRO A 58 -6.54 -8.49 -3.04
C PRO A 58 -6.46 -8.53 -1.51
N PHE A 59 -5.75 -7.58 -0.89
CA PHE A 59 -5.50 -7.49 0.55
C PHE A 59 -4.98 -8.81 1.15
N GLY A 60 -4.11 -9.52 0.42
CA GLY A 60 -3.69 -10.87 0.80
C GLY A 60 -2.65 -10.88 1.92
N MET A 61 -2.80 -11.81 2.88
CA MET A 61 -1.74 -12.18 3.84
C MET A 61 -0.49 -12.72 3.12
N VAL A 62 -0.68 -13.30 1.93
CA VAL A 62 0.38 -13.89 1.11
C VAL A 62 0.71 -12.98 -0.07
N GLU A 63 1.95 -12.57 -0.13
CA GLU A 63 2.58 -11.93 -1.28
C GLU A 63 3.71 -12.84 -1.79
N LEU A 64 3.32 -13.90 -2.51
CA LEU A 64 4.27 -14.91 -3.01
C LEU A 64 5.06 -14.37 -4.20
N SER A 65 6.31 -13.98 -3.95
CA SER A 65 7.14 -13.25 -4.90
C SER A 65 8.56 -13.80 -5.01
N PRO A 66 9.30 -13.51 -6.11
CA PRO A 66 10.72 -13.76 -6.16
C PRO A 66 11.49 -12.81 -5.24
N ASP A 67 12.53 -13.36 -4.59
CA ASP A 67 13.52 -12.63 -3.80
C ASP A 67 14.84 -12.52 -4.55
N MET A 68 15.47 -11.37 -4.47
CA MET A 68 16.81 -11.12 -4.97
C MET A 68 17.83 -10.98 -3.83
N PRO A 69 19.13 -11.00 -4.09
CA PRO A 69 20.14 -10.94 -3.03
C PRO A 69 20.01 -9.77 -2.05
N ASN A 70 19.34 -8.71 -2.45
CA ASN A 70 19.15 -7.51 -1.64
C ASN A 70 17.75 -7.42 -0.99
N GLY A 71 16.96 -8.49 -1.02
CA GLY A 71 15.65 -8.59 -0.41
C GLY A 71 14.52 -8.31 -1.39
N PHE A 72 14.45 -7.15 -1.99
CA PHE A 72 13.42 -6.80 -2.97
C PHE A 72 13.72 -7.32 -4.38
N TYR A 73 12.66 -7.51 -5.16
CA TYR A 73 12.79 -7.64 -6.60
C TYR A 73 13.18 -6.29 -7.21
N VAL A 74 14.21 -6.28 -8.04
CA VAL A 74 14.70 -5.10 -8.78
C VAL A 74 14.77 -5.46 -10.25
N TYR A 75 13.96 -4.79 -11.07
CA TYR A 75 13.81 -5.14 -12.50
C TYR A 75 15.13 -5.13 -13.29
N GLU A 76 16.07 -4.28 -12.94
CA GLU A 76 17.37 -4.18 -13.61
C GLU A 76 18.29 -5.39 -13.34
N ASN A 77 17.95 -6.22 -12.36
CA ASN A 77 18.71 -7.42 -12.02
C ASN A 77 18.23 -8.63 -12.84
N ASN A 78 19.13 -9.56 -13.04
CA ASN A 78 18.87 -10.81 -13.78
C ASN A 78 19.14 -12.08 -12.95
N TYR A 79 19.21 -11.96 -11.62
CA TYR A 79 19.45 -13.05 -10.69
C TYR A 79 18.41 -13.07 -9.57
N ILE A 80 17.77 -14.22 -9.37
CA ILE A 80 16.80 -14.47 -8.30
C ILE A 80 17.39 -15.51 -7.34
N SER A 81 17.28 -15.24 -6.03
CA SER A 81 17.69 -16.16 -4.96
C SER A 81 16.72 -17.31 -4.80
N GLY A 82 15.43 -17.05 -4.92
CA GLY A 82 14.32 -17.99 -4.78
C GLY A 82 12.98 -17.27 -4.65
N PHE A 83 12.07 -17.84 -3.87
CA PHE A 83 10.72 -17.30 -3.67
C PHE A 83 10.37 -17.36 -2.19
N SER A 84 9.68 -16.34 -1.69
CA SER A 84 9.12 -16.35 -0.32
C SER A 84 7.63 -16.01 -0.30
N MET A 85 6.99 -16.26 0.84
CA MET A 85 5.53 -16.15 0.96
C MET A 85 5.06 -14.79 1.43
N THR A 86 5.93 -13.99 2.04
CA THR A 86 5.57 -12.74 2.71
C THR A 86 6.42 -11.57 2.24
N HIS A 87 5.75 -10.48 1.89
CA HIS A 87 6.34 -9.17 1.56
C HIS A 87 5.39 -8.06 2.00
N MET A 88 5.80 -6.82 1.86
CA MET A 88 4.95 -5.63 1.83
C MET A 88 5.29 -4.86 0.56
N SER A 89 4.51 -5.09 -0.49
CA SER A 89 4.73 -4.48 -1.80
C SER A 89 4.67 -2.96 -1.71
N GLY A 90 5.68 -2.29 -2.28
CA GLY A 90 5.78 -0.84 -2.29
C GLY A 90 6.30 -0.19 -1.02
N CYS A 91 6.52 -0.93 0.07
CA CYS A 91 7.07 -0.38 1.31
C CYS A 91 8.50 0.15 1.10
N GLY A 92 8.81 1.31 1.69
CA GLY A 92 10.10 2.00 1.54
C GLY A 92 11.33 1.23 2.05
N CYS A 93 11.14 0.19 2.87
CA CYS A 93 12.22 -0.54 3.53
C CYS A 93 12.13 -2.05 3.34
N PRO A 94 13.27 -2.77 3.32
CA PRO A 94 13.31 -4.23 3.29
C PRO A 94 12.55 -4.85 4.47
N ASN A 95 11.68 -5.81 4.17
CA ASN A 95 10.76 -6.41 5.13
C ASN A 95 10.50 -7.88 4.81
N TYR A 96 10.03 -8.65 5.78
CA TYR A 96 9.60 -10.03 5.63
C TYR A 96 10.57 -10.96 4.84
N GLY A 97 10.12 -11.56 3.74
CA GLY A 97 10.85 -12.58 2.98
C GLY A 97 10.78 -13.97 3.63
N ASP A 98 9.75 -14.20 4.45
CA ASP A 98 9.62 -15.43 5.25
C ASP A 98 9.06 -16.59 4.43
N VAL A 99 9.35 -17.81 4.91
CA VAL A 99 8.94 -19.08 4.28
C VAL A 99 9.50 -19.20 2.87
N PHE A 100 10.81 -19.06 2.80
CA PHE A 100 11.55 -19.10 1.54
C PHE A 100 11.72 -20.52 0.98
N PHE A 101 11.65 -20.67 -0.34
CA PHE A 101 11.90 -21.92 -1.04
C PHE A 101 12.44 -21.70 -2.46
N THR A 102 13.14 -22.69 -3.00
CA THR A 102 13.62 -22.69 -4.38
C THR A 102 13.69 -24.11 -4.95
N ALA A 103 13.98 -24.25 -6.23
CA ALA A 103 14.13 -25.53 -6.90
C ALA A 103 15.47 -25.63 -7.64
N THR A 104 16.11 -26.78 -7.61
CA THR A 104 17.39 -27.03 -8.27
C THR A 104 17.45 -28.39 -8.97
N THR A 105 18.44 -28.59 -9.84
CA THR A 105 18.74 -29.91 -10.42
C THR A 105 20.17 -30.34 -10.08
N GLY A 106 20.41 -31.66 -10.03
CA GLY A 106 21.72 -32.23 -9.66
C GLY A 106 21.94 -32.33 -8.15
N PRO A 107 23.18 -32.30 -7.65
CA PRO A 107 23.49 -32.38 -6.23
C PRO A 107 22.83 -31.27 -5.42
N VAL A 108 22.41 -31.59 -4.20
CA VAL A 108 21.85 -30.60 -3.26
C VAL A 108 22.93 -29.58 -2.88
N LYS A 109 22.60 -28.30 -3.00
CA LYS A 109 23.44 -27.17 -2.61
C LYS A 109 22.70 -26.35 -1.57
N VAL A 110 23.35 -25.96 -0.50
CA VAL A 110 22.68 -25.37 0.69
C VAL A 110 23.16 -23.95 1.02
N GLN A 111 24.18 -23.46 0.35
CA GLN A 111 24.61 -22.06 0.51
C GLN A 111 23.80 -21.13 -0.39
N SER A 112 23.40 -19.97 0.13
CA SER A 112 22.52 -19.02 -0.57
C SER A 112 23.01 -18.65 -1.98
N LYS A 113 24.29 -18.39 -2.14
CA LYS A 113 24.92 -18.10 -3.43
C LYS A 113 24.95 -19.25 -4.43
N GLU A 114 24.60 -20.49 -4.02
CA GLU A 114 24.70 -21.68 -4.85
C GLU A 114 23.36 -22.19 -5.36
N TYR A 115 22.21 -21.81 -4.75
CA TYR A 115 20.89 -22.29 -5.15
C TYR A 115 20.03 -21.25 -5.90
N GLY A 116 20.46 -20.00 -5.94
CA GLY A 116 19.83 -19.00 -6.80
C GLY A 116 20.01 -19.28 -8.29
N PHE A 117 19.48 -18.44 -9.14
CA PHE A 117 19.47 -18.69 -10.58
C PHE A 117 19.43 -17.41 -11.41
N ASP A 118 20.07 -17.49 -12.57
CA ASP A 118 19.95 -16.48 -13.60
C ASP A 118 18.62 -16.64 -14.35
N PHE A 119 18.06 -15.52 -14.78
CA PHE A 119 16.84 -15.50 -15.60
C PHE A 119 16.92 -14.45 -16.72
N SER A 120 15.82 -14.26 -17.43
CA SER A 120 15.65 -13.20 -18.43
C SER A 120 14.21 -12.76 -18.44
N HIS A 121 13.97 -11.45 -18.50
CA HIS A 121 12.64 -10.87 -18.60
C HIS A 121 11.83 -11.36 -19.84
N GLN A 122 12.52 -11.79 -20.92
CA GLN A 122 11.86 -12.44 -22.06
C GLN A 122 11.20 -13.78 -21.69
N GLN A 123 11.65 -14.42 -20.60
CA GLN A 123 11.15 -15.70 -20.11
C GLN A 123 10.47 -15.57 -18.74
N GLU A 124 10.11 -14.35 -18.38
CA GLU A 124 9.37 -13.98 -17.18
C GLU A 124 7.99 -13.42 -17.56
N ALA A 125 6.99 -13.56 -16.69
CA ALA A 125 5.72 -12.88 -16.85
C ALA A 125 4.99 -12.81 -15.50
N ALA A 126 4.28 -11.70 -15.29
CA ALA A 126 3.42 -11.48 -14.14
C ALA A 126 2.02 -11.04 -14.60
N SER A 127 1.03 -11.33 -13.78
CA SER A 127 -0.33 -10.78 -13.85
C SER A 127 -0.96 -10.91 -12.46
N PRO A 128 -2.03 -10.20 -12.13
CA PRO A 128 -2.65 -10.28 -10.81
C PRO A 128 -2.87 -11.73 -10.35
N GLY A 129 -2.25 -12.09 -9.22
CA GLY A 129 -2.29 -13.44 -8.65
C GLY A 129 -1.49 -14.52 -9.37
N TYR A 130 -0.61 -14.14 -10.27
CA TYR A 130 0.22 -15.09 -11.02
C TYR A 130 1.59 -14.52 -11.39
N TYR A 131 2.63 -15.35 -11.19
CA TYR A 131 4.00 -15.09 -11.65
C TYR A 131 4.60 -16.32 -12.30
N ARG A 132 5.49 -16.15 -13.26
CA ARG A 132 6.30 -17.22 -13.85
C ARG A 132 7.68 -16.74 -14.23
N VAL A 133 8.67 -17.63 -14.14
CA VAL A 133 10.05 -17.39 -14.60
C VAL A 133 10.70 -18.69 -15.05
N PHE A 134 11.57 -18.62 -16.05
CA PHE A 134 12.43 -19.71 -16.42
C PHE A 134 13.77 -19.57 -15.69
N MET A 135 14.07 -20.50 -14.80
CA MET A 135 15.29 -20.57 -13.98
C MET A 135 16.43 -21.15 -14.85
N LYS A 136 17.16 -20.27 -15.56
CA LYS A 136 18.16 -20.67 -16.57
C LYS A 136 19.24 -21.60 -16.03
N THR A 137 19.79 -21.27 -14.86
CA THR A 137 20.84 -22.07 -14.18
C THR A 137 20.43 -23.52 -13.99
N TRP A 138 19.15 -23.78 -13.78
CA TRP A 138 18.61 -25.10 -13.42
C TRP A 138 17.77 -25.74 -14.53
N GLY A 139 17.43 -25.01 -15.58
CA GLY A 139 16.54 -25.47 -16.65
C GLY A 139 15.11 -25.72 -16.20
N ILE A 140 14.64 -25.05 -15.16
CA ILE A 140 13.34 -25.26 -14.51
C ILE A 140 12.38 -24.14 -14.92
N ASN A 141 11.12 -24.49 -15.23
CA ASN A 141 10.07 -23.49 -15.36
C ASN A 141 9.30 -23.40 -14.03
N ALA A 142 9.39 -22.27 -13.35
CA ALA A 142 8.66 -21.98 -12.12
C ALA A 142 7.42 -21.14 -12.41
N GLN A 143 6.29 -21.49 -11.77
CA GLN A 143 5.03 -20.75 -11.85
C GLN A 143 4.41 -20.67 -10.47
N LEU A 144 3.92 -19.50 -10.10
CA LEU A 144 3.36 -19.18 -8.80
C LEU A 144 1.91 -18.70 -8.95
N THR A 145 1.06 -19.04 -7.98
CA THR A 145 -0.28 -18.45 -7.83
C THR A 145 -0.63 -18.40 -6.35
N ALA A 146 -1.49 -17.48 -5.94
CA ALA A 146 -1.84 -17.28 -4.54
C ALA A 146 -3.36 -17.23 -4.31
N SER A 147 -3.75 -17.33 -3.06
CA SER A 147 -5.01 -16.93 -2.47
C SER A 147 -4.72 -16.04 -1.28
N THR A 148 -5.70 -15.67 -0.47
CA THR A 148 -5.49 -14.73 0.64
C THR A 148 -4.40 -15.21 1.62
N ARG A 149 -4.40 -16.53 1.98
CA ARG A 149 -3.50 -17.09 3.02
C ARG A 149 -2.62 -18.23 2.51
N CYS A 150 -2.67 -18.52 1.22
CA CYS A 150 -1.98 -19.67 0.65
C CYS A 150 -1.33 -19.37 -0.70
N GLY A 151 -0.21 -20.04 -0.96
CA GLY A 151 0.45 -20.05 -2.26
C GLY A 151 0.51 -21.43 -2.89
N MET A 152 0.64 -21.47 -4.22
CA MET A 152 0.96 -22.71 -4.93
C MET A 152 2.06 -22.45 -5.95
N ALA A 153 3.14 -23.19 -5.84
CA ALA A 153 4.20 -23.24 -6.84
C ALA A 153 4.04 -24.48 -7.74
N ARG A 154 4.36 -24.33 -9.02
CA ARG A 154 4.47 -25.41 -10.00
C ARG A 154 5.83 -25.36 -10.66
N PHE A 155 6.68 -26.34 -10.36
CA PHE A 155 7.99 -26.51 -10.96
C PHE A 155 7.92 -27.58 -12.04
N THR A 156 8.34 -27.24 -13.26
CA THR A 156 8.53 -28.18 -14.35
C THR A 156 10.03 -28.38 -14.53
N PHE A 157 10.50 -29.52 -14.04
CA PHE A 157 11.92 -29.93 -14.13
C PHE A 157 12.20 -30.54 -15.51
N PRO A 158 13.40 -30.31 -16.07
CA PRO A 158 13.88 -31.04 -17.25
C PRO A 158 14.14 -32.52 -16.91
N ALA A 159 14.40 -33.32 -17.91
CA ALA A 159 15.01 -34.62 -17.68
C ALA A 159 16.35 -34.42 -16.98
N SER A 160 16.50 -34.95 -15.79
CA SER A 160 17.69 -34.75 -14.97
C SER A 160 17.96 -35.94 -14.08
N LYS A 161 19.21 -36.06 -13.58
CA LYS A 161 19.62 -37.10 -12.64
C LYS A 161 18.95 -36.95 -11.27
N GLN A 162 18.63 -35.72 -10.85
CA GLN A 162 18.03 -35.43 -9.57
C GLN A 162 17.32 -34.09 -9.67
N ALA A 163 16.12 -34.00 -9.09
CA ALA A 163 15.35 -32.76 -8.98
C ALA A 163 15.13 -32.47 -7.49
N ASN A 164 15.40 -31.25 -7.03
CA ASN A 164 15.29 -30.88 -5.62
C ASN A 164 14.36 -29.70 -5.42
N ILE A 165 13.68 -29.66 -4.29
CA ILE A 165 13.09 -28.47 -3.72
C ILE A 165 13.77 -28.20 -2.38
N LEU A 166 14.30 -27.00 -2.23
CA LEU A 166 14.99 -26.55 -1.04
C LEU A 166 14.10 -25.59 -0.27
N VAL A 167 14.13 -25.70 1.06
CA VAL A 167 13.43 -24.84 2.00
C VAL A 167 14.44 -24.29 3.01
N PRO A 168 15.22 -23.27 2.64
CA PRO A 168 16.16 -22.57 3.53
C PRO A 168 15.37 -21.72 4.54
N ILE A 169 14.94 -22.32 5.65
CA ILE A 169 13.97 -21.70 6.57
C ILE A 169 14.55 -20.56 7.41
N SER A 170 15.87 -20.44 7.47
CA SER A 170 16.52 -19.29 8.09
C SER A 170 16.77 -18.13 7.13
N HIS A 171 16.26 -18.23 5.89
CA HIS A 171 16.26 -17.12 4.95
C HIS A 171 15.05 -16.23 5.21
N ALA A 172 15.30 -14.93 5.33
CA ALA A 172 14.32 -13.85 5.30
C ALA A 172 15.04 -12.58 4.84
N THR A 173 14.31 -11.55 4.46
CA THR A 173 14.92 -10.26 4.08
C THR A 173 15.58 -9.62 5.30
N ASN A 174 14.89 -9.63 6.43
CA ASN A 174 15.45 -9.19 7.71
C ASN A 174 16.05 -10.38 8.50
N PRO A 175 16.90 -10.12 9.52
CA PRO A 175 17.46 -11.16 10.34
C PRO A 175 16.42 -12.11 10.93
N THR A 176 16.72 -13.41 10.98
CA THR A 176 15.91 -14.40 11.67
C THR A 176 16.45 -14.66 13.07
N VAL A 177 15.55 -14.70 14.06
CA VAL A 177 15.89 -14.94 15.48
C VAL A 177 15.42 -16.30 15.98
N GLY A 178 14.69 -17.06 15.15
CA GLY A 178 14.28 -18.41 15.43
C GLY A 178 13.71 -19.08 14.19
N SER A 179 14.00 -20.36 13.99
CA SER A 179 13.45 -21.13 12.88
C SER A 179 13.36 -22.60 13.27
N ASN A 180 12.30 -23.25 12.83
CA ASN A 180 12.22 -24.70 12.91
C ASN A 180 11.58 -25.28 11.64
N ILE A 181 11.98 -26.49 11.29
CA ILE A 181 11.42 -27.23 10.16
C ILE A 181 11.28 -28.69 10.51
N HIS A 182 10.15 -29.29 10.15
CA HIS A 182 9.83 -30.68 10.42
C HIS A 182 9.31 -31.36 9.14
N ILE A 183 10.00 -32.40 8.71
CA ILE A 183 9.60 -33.29 7.62
C ILE A 183 8.66 -34.33 8.20
N VAL A 184 7.34 -34.12 8.06
CA VAL A 184 6.29 -34.94 8.68
C VAL A 184 6.19 -36.34 8.05
N ASN A 185 6.15 -36.37 6.73
CA ASN A 185 6.07 -37.61 5.92
C ASN A 185 6.65 -37.33 4.54
N ASP A 186 6.44 -38.20 3.56
CA ASP A 186 6.96 -38.09 2.20
C ASP A 186 6.24 -37.07 1.29
N HIS A 187 5.25 -36.36 1.85
CA HIS A 187 4.47 -35.32 1.14
C HIS A 187 4.36 -34.00 1.90
N THR A 188 4.83 -33.92 3.15
CA THR A 188 4.51 -32.77 4.01
C THR A 188 5.70 -32.31 4.82
N ILE A 189 5.94 -31.02 4.76
CA ILE A 189 6.88 -30.28 5.60
C ILE A 189 6.07 -29.21 6.37
N THR A 190 6.39 -29.02 7.64
CA THR A 190 5.85 -27.95 8.48
C THR A 190 6.97 -27.23 9.18
N GLY A 191 6.70 -26.04 9.68
CA GLY A 191 7.69 -25.28 10.44
C GLY A 191 7.23 -23.89 10.81
N SER A 192 8.18 -23.10 11.26
CA SER A 192 8.03 -21.67 11.50
C SER A 192 9.35 -20.97 11.29
N VAL A 193 9.26 -19.69 10.95
CA VAL A 193 10.36 -18.74 10.92
C VAL A 193 9.96 -17.52 11.74
N THR A 194 10.89 -17.05 12.58
CA THR A 194 10.76 -15.80 13.32
C THR A 194 11.81 -14.86 12.81
N SER A 195 11.40 -13.92 11.99
CA SER A 195 12.20 -12.79 11.54
C SER A 195 11.96 -11.57 12.41
N VAL A 196 12.77 -10.54 12.25
CA VAL A 196 12.57 -9.26 12.93
C VAL A 196 11.96 -8.23 12.01
N THR A 197 11.30 -7.23 12.60
CA THR A 197 10.70 -6.12 11.88
C THR A 197 11.77 -5.22 11.25
N MET A 198 11.34 -4.43 10.28
CA MET A 198 12.18 -3.54 9.50
C MET A 198 12.71 -2.32 10.27
N VAL A 199 13.53 -1.50 9.60
CA VAL A 199 14.05 -0.20 10.08
C VAL A 199 14.82 -0.30 11.41
N GLY A 200 15.40 -1.47 11.73
CA GLY A 200 16.19 -1.64 12.96
C GLY A 200 15.37 -1.70 14.25
N THR A 201 14.03 -1.76 14.18
CA THR A 201 13.16 -1.93 15.35
C THR A 201 13.33 -3.32 15.99
N ASN A 202 13.71 -4.32 15.16
CA ASN A 202 14.13 -5.67 15.61
C ASN A 202 13.12 -6.42 16.49
N LEU A 203 11.82 -6.16 16.33
CA LEU A 203 10.76 -6.87 17.04
C LEU A 203 10.46 -8.21 16.35
N PRO A 204 10.35 -9.33 17.10
CA PRO A 204 10.17 -10.65 16.48
C PRO A 204 8.75 -10.84 15.94
N VAL A 205 8.66 -11.33 14.70
CA VAL A 205 7.42 -11.76 14.03
C VAL A 205 7.56 -13.21 13.62
N THR A 206 6.61 -14.06 13.98
CA THR A 206 6.65 -15.50 13.66
C THR A 206 5.63 -15.85 12.61
N VAL A 207 6.08 -16.50 11.53
CA VAL A 207 5.25 -17.08 10.49
C VAL A 207 5.33 -18.60 10.56
N TYR A 208 4.19 -19.23 10.74
CA TYR A 208 4.03 -20.70 10.71
C TYR A 208 3.60 -21.13 9.32
N PHE A 209 4.04 -22.32 8.89
CA PHE A 209 3.70 -22.81 7.56
C PHE A 209 3.46 -24.32 7.50
N VAL A 210 2.73 -24.72 6.47
CA VAL A 210 2.57 -26.10 6.01
C VAL A 210 2.81 -26.14 4.51
N MET A 211 3.76 -26.97 4.07
CA MET A 211 4.02 -27.27 2.66
C MET A 211 3.58 -28.68 2.32
N LYS A 212 2.78 -28.85 1.28
CA LYS A 212 2.37 -30.16 0.75
C LYS A 212 2.82 -30.32 -0.70
N PHE A 213 3.35 -31.49 -1.02
CA PHE A 213 3.95 -31.83 -2.31
C PHE A 213 3.04 -32.78 -3.10
N SER A 214 2.85 -32.53 -4.40
CA SER A 214 1.95 -33.31 -5.25
C SER A 214 2.48 -34.70 -5.60
N VAL A 215 3.76 -34.94 -5.39
CA VAL A 215 4.47 -36.20 -5.67
C VAL A 215 5.26 -36.57 -4.44
N PRO A 216 5.24 -37.85 -3.98
CA PRO A 216 6.07 -38.26 -2.86
C PRO A 216 7.55 -38.15 -3.22
N TYR A 217 8.33 -37.55 -2.34
CA TYR A 217 9.77 -37.51 -2.51
C TYR A 217 10.43 -38.79 -2.00
N LYS A 218 11.55 -39.16 -2.65
CA LYS A 218 12.27 -40.41 -2.34
C LYS A 218 13.39 -40.19 -1.34
N THR A 219 14.04 -39.06 -1.42
CA THR A 219 15.12 -38.67 -0.51
C THR A 219 14.81 -37.30 0.07
N TYR A 220 15.24 -37.10 1.28
CA TYR A 220 15.08 -35.86 2.01
C TYR A 220 16.21 -35.71 3.01
N GLY A 221 16.38 -34.54 3.55
CA GLY A 221 17.29 -34.26 4.65
C GLY A 221 17.14 -32.85 5.15
N VAL A 222 17.90 -32.59 6.19
CA VAL A 222 18.04 -31.25 6.75
C VAL A 222 19.49 -30.84 6.66
N TRP A 223 19.75 -29.56 6.75
CA TRP A 223 21.12 -29.04 6.86
C TRP A 223 21.24 -28.02 7.99
N GLU A 224 22.47 -27.89 8.46
CA GLU A 224 22.87 -26.92 9.45
C GLU A 224 24.26 -26.37 9.01
N GLY A 225 24.34 -25.06 8.73
CA GLY A 225 25.50 -24.49 8.07
C GLY A 225 25.69 -25.07 6.67
N THR A 226 26.84 -25.71 6.44
CA THR A 226 27.16 -26.47 5.22
C THR A 226 26.97 -27.98 5.37
N ALA A 227 26.68 -28.44 6.58
CA ALA A 227 26.57 -29.89 6.88
C ALA A 227 25.18 -30.40 6.49
N ILE A 228 25.11 -31.20 5.44
CA ILE A 228 23.90 -31.88 4.97
C ILE A 228 23.78 -33.21 5.74
N LYS A 229 22.59 -33.45 6.35
CA LYS A 229 22.22 -34.66 7.08
C LYS A 229 21.14 -35.42 6.29
N PRO A 230 21.53 -36.31 5.33
CA PRO A 230 20.55 -37.03 4.50
C PRO A 230 19.84 -38.11 5.28
N GLN A 231 18.50 -38.17 5.15
CA GLN A 231 17.61 -39.16 5.77
C GLN A 231 17.72 -39.34 7.30
N VAL A 232 18.57 -38.54 7.92
CA VAL A 232 18.76 -38.51 9.39
C VAL A 232 18.23 -37.19 9.90
N GLY A 233 17.40 -37.24 10.95
CA GLY A 233 16.79 -36.04 11.51
C GLY A 233 15.68 -35.48 10.60
N ARG A 234 14.43 -35.75 10.93
CA ARG A 234 13.24 -35.14 10.28
C ARG A 234 12.95 -33.75 10.81
N GLN A 235 13.69 -33.28 11.78
CA GLN A 235 13.50 -32.01 12.44
C GLN A 235 14.85 -31.33 12.67
N VAL A 236 14.88 -30.03 12.40
CA VAL A 236 15.97 -29.14 12.78
C VAL A 236 15.42 -27.81 13.30
N GLN A 237 16.08 -27.27 14.29
CA GLN A 237 15.72 -26.02 14.92
C GLN A 237 16.98 -25.17 15.08
N ALA A 238 16.89 -23.89 14.82
CA ALA A 238 17.92 -22.92 15.12
C ALA A 238 17.38 -21.77 15.94
N GLN A 239 18.21 -21.31 16.85
CA GLN A 239 17.99 -20.06 17.57
C GLN A 239 18.92 -19.01 16.98
N GLY A 240 18.33 -18.10 16.21
CA GLY A 240 19.01 -16.93 15.66
C GLY A 240 20.03 -17.22 14.54
N VAL A 241 19.71 -16.76 13.37
CA VAL A 241 20.61 -16.73 12.23
C VAL A 241 20.71 -15.29 11.78
N GLY A 242 21.93 -14.79 11.62
CA GLY A 242 22.18 -13.46 11.06
C GLY A 242 21.63 -13.34 9.66
N PRO A 243 21.49 -12.12 9.14
CA PRO A 243 21.03 -11.90 7.80
C PRO A 243 21.88 -12.68 6.82
N LEU A 244 21.24 -13.38 5.87
CA LEU A 244 21.95 -14.12 4.81
C LEU A 244 22.67 -13.15 3.86
N PHE A 245 22.30 -11.90 3.90
CA PHE A 245 22.93 -10.81 3.18
C PHE A 245 23.55 -9.83 4.19
N PRO A 246 24.76 -9.31 3.91
CA PRO A 246 25.31 -8.25 4.75
C PRO A 246 24.31 -7.09 4.80
N ILE A 247 23.98 -6.62 5.99
CA ILE A 247 23.12 -5.43 6.24
C ILE A 247 23.74 -4.16 5.60
N ASN A 248 24.79 -4.29 4.82
CA ASN A 248 25.52 -3.23 4.13
C ASN A 248 24.82 -2.73 2.86
N TYR A 249 23.65 -3.24 2.51
CA TYR A 249 22.91 -2.73 1.38
C TYR A 249 21.83 -1.74 1.81
N TYR A 250 22.26 -0.63 2.32
CA TYR A 250 21.66 0.64 1.95
C TYR A 250 22.41 1.15 0.72
N PRO A 251 21.73 1.74 -0.27
CA PRO A 251 22.41 2.55 -1.28
C PRO A 251 23.40 3.47 -0.57
N PRO A 252 24.50 3.94 -1.25
CA PRO A 252 25.59 4.67 -0.60
C PRO A 252 25.01 5.66 0.39
N PRO A 253 25.54 5.78 1.60
CA PRO A 253 24.85 6.09 2.83
C PRO A 253 23.82 7.19 2.64
N ARG A 254 22.61 6.84 2.30
CA ARG A 254 21.47 7.62 2.63
C ARG A 254 21.37 7.48 4.14
N ARG A 255 21.50 8.56 4.87
CA ARG A 255 21.23 8.58 6.30
C ARG A 255 19.78 8.10 6.44
N ASP A 256 19.49 7.35 7.51
CA ASP A 256 18.13 7.00 7.82
C ASP A 256 17.29 8.28 7.87
N SER A 257 16.03 8.16 7.59
CA SER A 257 15.03 9.22 7.65
C SER A 257 14.96 9.94 9.00
N TRP A 258 15.74 9.52 9.99
CA TRP A 258 15.73 9.97 11.40
C TRP A 258 16.83 10.93 11.75
N GLY A 259 17.75 11.31 10.82
CA GLY A 259 18.90 12.17 11.16
C GLY A 259 19.82 11.61 12.25
N THR A 260 19.55 10.38 12.71
CA THR A 260 20.49 9.70 13.57
C THR A 260 21.72 9.42 12.73
N GLN A 261 22.88 9.96 13.18
CA GLN A 261 24.11 9.41 12.70
C GLN A 261 23.96 7.90 12.80
N TYR A 262 24.10 7.19 11.66
CA TYR A 262 24.34 5.79 11.68
C TYR A 262 25.58 5.58 12.54
N VAL A 263 25.39 5.51 13.82
CA VAL A 263 26.28 4.72 14.64
C VAL A 263 26.11 3.39 13.97
N LYS A 264 27.15 2.92 13.21
CA LYS A 264 27.23 1.52 12.77
C LYS A 264 26.59 0.74 13.89
N PRO A 265 25.45 0.08 13.70
CA PRO A 265 24.88 -0.69 14.77
C PRO A 265 26.04 -1.53 15.24
N LYS A 266 26.50 -1.35 16.45
CA LYS A 266 27.42 -2.31 17.05
C LYS A 266 26.68 -3.59 16.79
N PRO A 267 27.23 -4.60 16.11
CA PRO A 267 26.56 -5.85 15.87
C PRO A 267 26.33 -6.52 17.22
N THR A 268 25.33 -6.08 17.92
CA THR A 268 24.94 -6.57 19.24
C THR A 268 23.84 -7.60 19.16
N LEU A 269 23.24 -7.80 17.96
CA LEU A 269 22.49 -9.00 17.69
C LEU A 269 23.51 -10.10 17.36
N HIS A 270 23.94 -10.82 18.38
CA HIS A 270 24.55 -12.12 18.22
C HIS A 270 23.49 -13.05 17.63
N PHE A 271 23.63 -13.41 16.36
CA PHE A 271 22.84 -14.45 15.72
C PHE A 271 23.61 -15.76 15.88
N PRO A 272 23.36 -16.56 16.92
CA PRO A 272 24.29 -17.59 17.35
C PRO A 272 24.23 -18.89 16.56
N GLY A 273 23.47 -18.97 15.47
CA GLY A 273 23.26 -20.23 14.77
C GLY A 273 23.67 -20.22 13.30
N PRO A 274 24.08 -21.37 12.75
CA PRO A 274 24.29 -21.56 11.33
C PRO A 274 22.96 -21.56 10.56
N PRO A 275 22.96 -21.22 9.24
CA PRO A 275 21.77 -21.36 8.40
C PRO A 275 21.23 -22.77 8.42
N ILE A 276 19.92 -22.91 8.57
CA ILE A 276 19.23 -24.21 8.55
C ILE A 276 18.19 -24.29 7.44
N GLY A 277 17.88 -25.51 7.04
CA GLY A 277 16.81 -25.78 6.10
C GLY A 277 16.57 -27.27 5.89
N ALA A 278 15.59 -27.55 5.02
CA ALA A 278 15.32 -28.91 4.55
C ALA A 278 15.33 -28.97 3.03
N TYR A 279 15.65 -30.14 2.51
CA TYR A 279 15.49 -30.44 1.10
C TYR A 279 14.71 -31.72 0.90
N VAL A 280 13.98 -31.75 -0.20
CA VAL A 280 13.34 -32.95 -0.72
C VAL A 280 13.78 -33.18 -2.15
N SER A 281 14.03 -34.45 -2.49
CA SER A 281 14.57 -34.80 -3.80
C SER A 281 13.77 -35.92 -4.45
N TYR A 282 13.72 -35.84 -5.76
CA TYR A 282 13.08 -36.79 -6.65
C TYR A 282 14.16 -37.47 -7.50
N PRO A 283 14.01 -38.79 -7.78
CA PRO A 283 15.03 -39.51 -8.54
C PRO A 283 15.11 -39.00 -9.97
N SER A 284 16.19 -39.38 -10.65
CA SER A 284 16.37 -39.10 -12.07
C SER A 284 15.19 -39.54 -12.90
N SER A 285 14.91 -38.79 -13.96
CA SER A 285 13.84 -39.08 -14.92
C SER A 285 14.35 -38.79 -16.33
N SER A 286 14.07 -39.69 -17.26
CA SER A 286 14.31 -39.49 -18.70
C SER A 286 13.32 -38.50 -19.34
N HIS A 287 12.29 -38.11 -18.61
CA HIS A 287 11.25 -37.18 -19.06
C HIS A 287 11.16 -36.00 -18.09
N SER A 288 10.59 -34.88 -18.55
CA SER A 288 10.27 -33.76 -17.69
C SER A 288 9.32 -34.17 -16.57
N ARG A 289 9.52 -33.60 -15.38
CA ARG A 289 8.70 -33.86 -14.19
C ARG A 289 8.04 -32.58 -13.70
N VAL A 290 6.75 -32.67 -13.37
CA VAL A 290 6.03 -31.58 -12.72
C VAL A 290 5.83 -31.88 -11.26
N VAL A 291 6.32 -30.99 -10.40
CA VAL A 291 6.04 -31.01 -8.95
C VAL A 291 5.29 -29.73 -8.59
N LYS A 292 4.17 -29.89 -7.88
CA LYS A 292 3.42 -28.77 -7.34
C LYS A 292 3.58 -28.77 -5.81
N VAL A 293 3.75 -27.57 -5.25
CA VAL A 293 3.84 -27.35 -3.81
C VAL A 293 2.72 -26.42 -3.42
N ARG A 294 1.87 -26.81 -2.48
CA ARG A 294 0.87 -25.95 -1.86
C ARG A 294 1.40 -25.53 -0.50
N ILE A 295 1.32 -24.25 -0.21
CA ILE A 295 1.88 -23.66 0.99
C ILE A 295 0.78 -22.83 1.66
N GLY A 296 0.44 -23.18 2.92
CA GLY A 296 -0.41 -22.34 3.76
C GLY A 296 0.46 -21.67 4.82
N ILE A 297 0.18 -20.42 5.13
CA ILE A 297 0.82 -19.69 6.23
C ILE A 297 -0.20 -19.26 7.28
N SER A 298 0.29 -18.98 8.49
CA SER A 298 -0.47 -18.41 9.61
C SER A 298 0.48 -17.68 10.54
N PHE A 299 0.04 -16.58 11.12
CA PHE A 299 0.77 -15.92 12.21
C PHE A 299 0.42 -16.49 13.60
N VAL A 300 -0.52 -17.44 13.65
CA VAL A 300 -1.01 -18.07 14.90
C VAL A 300 -0.34 -19.41 15.19
N SER A 301 -0.35 -20.33 14.21
CA SER A 301 0.16 -21.69 14.43
C SER A 301 0.27 -22.51 13.14
N VAL A 302 1.03 -23.62 13.18
CA VAL A 302 1.04 -24.64 12.11
C VAL A 302 -0.36 -25.17 11.85
N GLY A 303 -1.19 -25.37 12.90
CA GLY A 303 -2.59 -25.80 12.76
C GLY A 303 -3.47 -24.76 12.06
N GLY A 304 -3.20 -23.46 12.24
CA GLY A 304 -3.81 -22.36 11.48
C GLY A 304 -3.45 -22.43 10.00
N ALA A 305 -2.16 -22.58 9.70
CA ALA A 305 -1.67 -22.73 8.32
C ALA A 305 -2.28 -23.95 7.59
N GLU A 306 -2.48 -25.07 8.30
CA GLU A 306 -3.15 -26.27 7.76
C GLU A 306 -4.63 -26.01 7.45
N LYS A 307 -5.35 -25.29 8.35
CA LYS A 307 -6.76 -24.92 8.14
C LYS A 307 -6.89 -23.97 6.94
N ASN A 308 -6.02 -22.96 6.85
CA ASN A 308 -5.96 -22.04 5.74
C ASN A 308 -5.75 -22.79 4.41
N LEU A 309 -4.78 -23.71 4.38
CA LEU A 309 -4.47 -24.49 3.18
C LEU A 309 -5.62 -25.42 2.77
N LYS A 310 -6.29 -26.04 3.74
CA LYS A 310 -7.44 -26.90 3.49
C LYS A 310 -8.65 -26.14 2.95
N ALA A 311 -8.89 -24.93 3.45
CA ALA A 311 -10.00 -24.10 3.02
C ALA A 311 -9.76 -23.46 1.65
N GLU A 312 -8.61 -22.87 1.42
CA GLU A 312 -8.37 -22.03 0.24
C GLU A 312 -7.77 -22.78 -0.96
N MET A 313 -6.90 -23.76 -0.70
CA MET A 313 -6.23 -24.56 -1.73
C MET A 313 -6.27 -26.07 -1.43
N PRO A 314 -7.47 -26.70 -1.39
CA PRO A 314 -7.59 -28.11 -0.99
C PRO A 314 -6.95 -29.11 -1.98
N LYS A 315 -6.75 -28.72 -3.24
CA LYS A 315 -6.30 -29.60 -4.33
C LYS A 315 -5.09 -29.04 -5.07
N PHE A 316 -4.25 -29.91 -5.64
CA PHE A 316 -3.12 -29.55 -6.51
C PHE A 316 -3.58 -29.13 -7.94
N ASN A 317 -4.62 -28.33 -8.05
CA ASN A 317 -5.11 -27.82 -9.34
C ASN A 317 -4.64 -26.38 -9.57
N PHE A 318 -3.42 -26.25 -10.08
CA PHE A 318 -2.79 -24.96 -10.33
C PHE A 318 -3.64 -24.08 -11.27
N SER A 319 -4.13 -24.65 -12.37
CA SER A 319 -4.91 -23.90 -13.37
C SER A 319 -6.23 -23.37 -12.79
N ALA A 320 -6.93 -24.17 -11.98
CA ALA A 320 -8.15 -23.71 -11.32
C ALA A 320 -7.86 -22.64 -10.24
N SER A 321 -6.76 -22.76 -9.49
CA SER A 321 -6.35 -21.72 -8.51
C SER A 321 -6.03 -20.42 -9.21
N ARG A 322 -5.24 -20.46 -10.30
CA ARG A 322 -4.93 -19.29 -11.12
C ARG A 322 -6.20 -18.65 -11.72
N ALA A 323 -7.11 -19.45 -12.28
CA ALA A 323 -8.36 -18.92 -12.84
C ALA A 323 -9.23 -18.24 -11.77
N ARG A 324 -9.29 -18.79 -10.56
CA ARG A 324 -10.07 -18.24 -9.44
C ARG A 324 -9.52 -16.90 -8.97
N ILE A 325 -8.21 -16.78 -8.81
CA ILE A 325 -7.60 -15.52 -8.38
C ILE A 325 -7.71 -14.45 -9.47
N HIS A 326 -7.54 -14.82 -10.73
CA HIS A 326 -7.76 -13.93 -11.86
C HIS A 326 -9.21 -13.38 -11.89
N ALA A 327 -10.20 -14.26 -11.70
CA ALA A 327 -11.60 -13.84 -11.61
C ALA A 327 -11.87 -12.94 -10.40
N ARG A 328 -11.23 -13.20 -9.26
CA ARG A 328 -11.31 -12.34 -8.07
C ARG A 328 -10.74 -10.95 -8.37
N TRP A 329 -9.56 -10.86 -8.98
CA TRP A 329 -8.98 -9.59 -9.37
C TRP A 329 -9.84 -8.82 -10.37
N ASN A 330 -10.45 -9.49 -11.35
CA ASN A 330 -11.40 -8.85 -12.25
C ASN A 330 -12.59 -8.25 -11.50
N LYS A 331 -13.09 -8.93 -10.47
CA LYS A 331 -14.18 -8.42 -9.63
C LYS A 331 -13.72 -7.19 -8.82
N GLU A 332 -12.59 -7.27 -8.14
CA GLU A 332 -12.08 -6.17 -7.32
C GLU A 332 -11.76 -4.93 -8.17
N LEU A 333 -11.10 -5.10 -9.32
CA LEU A 333 -10.81 -4.00 -10.24
C LEU A 333 -12.07 -3.39 -10.88
N SER A 334 -13.19 -4.11 -10.90
CA SER A 334 -14.45 -3.61 -11.46
C SER A 334 -15.18 -2.60 -10.56
N VAL A 335 -14.67 -2.32 -9.38
CA VAL A 335 -15.22 -1.27 -8.48
C VAL A 335 -15.14 0.12 -9.14
N ILE A 336 -14.16 0.33 -10.01
CA ILE A 336 -14.08 1.51 -10.89
C ILE A 336 -14.00 1.04 -12.33
N THR A 337 -14.95 1.46 -13.16
CA THR A 337 -14.93 1.17 -14.59
C THR A 337 -14.63 2.42 -15.40
N VAL A 338 -13.55 2.41 -16.18
CA VAL A 338 -13.20 3.51 -17.08
C VAL A 338 -13.47 3.15 -18.53
N HIS A 339 -14.00 4.09 -19.30
CA HIS A 339 -14.29 3.94 -20.72
C HIS A 339 -13.54 5.00 -21.54
N GLY A 340 -13.06 4.62 -22.71
CA GLY A 340 -12.22 5.51 -23.55
C GLY A 340 -10.76 5.51 -23.08
N GLY A 341 -10.03 6.55 -23.42
CA GLY A 341 -8.58 6.62 -23.19
C GLY A 341 -7.77 5.64 -24.05
N SER A 342 -6.45 5.80 -24.10
CA SER A 342 -5.56 4.86 -24.78
C SER A 342 -5.45 3.53 -23.98
N LEU A 343 -4.97 2.48 -24.64
CA LEU A 343 -4.68 1.21 -23.95
C LEU A 343 -3.64 1.41 -22.84
N THR A 344 -2.58 2.17 -23.11
CA THR A 344 -1.54 2.53 -22.12
C THR A 344 -2.15 3.26 -20.93
N HIS A 345 -2.98 4.27 -21.15
CA HIS A 345 -3.63 5.02 -20.07
C HIS A 345 -4.49 4.10 -19.18
N ARG A 346 -5.27 3.19 -19.79
CA ARG A 346 -6.04 2.22 -18.99
C ARG A 346 -5.16 1.22 -18.24
N LYS A 347 -4.03 0.80 -18.81
CA LYS A 347 -3.06 -0.05 -18.11
C LYS A 347 -2.48 0.63 -16.88
N ILE A 348 -2.03 1.87 -17.00
CA ILE A 348 -1.51 2.64 -15.87
C ILE A 348 -2.59 2.75 -14.79
N PHE A 349 -3.81 3.12 -15.17
CA PHE A 349 -4.93 3.26 -14.24
C PHE A 349 -5.24 1.98 -13.47
N TYR A 350 -5.42 0.85 -14.18
CA TYR A 350 -5.73 -0.41 -13.50
C TYR A 350 -4.53 -1.01 -12.77
N THR A 351 -3.31 -0.67 -13.14
CA THR A 351 -2.11 -1.05 -12.38
C THR A 351 -2.03 -0.27 -11.06
N ALA A 352 -2.30 1.03 -11.09
CA ALA A 352 -2.38 1.83 -9.86
C ALA A 352 -3.53 1.36 -8.96
N LEU A 353 -4.72 1.11 -9.50
CA LEU A 353 -5.82 0.55 -8.73
C LEU A 353 -5.49 -0.85 -8.15
N TYR A 354 -4.72 -1.67 -8.88
CA TYR A 354 -4.24 -2.95 -8.37
C TYR A 354 -3.30 -2.77 -7.17
N HIS A 355 -2.37 -1.83 -7.22
CA HIS A 355 -1.45 -1.54 -6.12
C HIS A 355 -2.20 -1.05 -4.87
N ALA A 356 -3.13 -0.11 -5.01
CA ALA A 356 -3.95 0.41 -3.91
C ALA A 356 -4.89 -0.65 -3.26
N LEU A 357 -5.00 -1.85 -3.83
CA LEU A 357 -5.79 -2.96 -3.28
C LEU A 357 -4.92 -4.10 -2.72
N LEU A 358 -3.64 -3.84 -2.43
CA LEU A 358 -2.72 -4.84 -1.86
C LEU A 358 -2.65 -4.77 -0.33
N LEU A 359 -2.60 -3.58 0.23
CA LEU A 359 -2.41 -3.31 1.67
C LEU A 359 -3.51 -2.36 2.19
N PRO A 360 -3.74 -2.24 3.50
CA PRO A 360 -3.32 -3.16 4.56
C PRO A 360 -3.83 -4.59 4.34
N SER A 361 -3.09 -5.60 4.81
CA SER A 361 -3.37 -7.00 4.48
C SER A 361 -4.17 -7.73 5.56
N VAL A 362 -4.98 -8.72 5.15
CA VAL A 362 -5.70 -9.63 6.05
C VAL A 362 -4.70 -10.35 6.96
N PHE A 363 -4.99 -10.40 8.25
CA PHE A 363 -4.09 -10.95 9.27
C PHE A 363 -4.66 -12.13 10.08
N ASP A 364 -5.94 -12.41 9.92
CA ASP A 364 -6.63 -13.53 10.57
C ASP A 364 -6.54 -14.83 9.76
N ASP A 365 -6.55 -15.98 10.46
CA ASP A 365 -6.76 -17.30 9.86
C ASP A 365 -8.22 -17.48 9.40
N VAL A 366 -8.50 -18.48 8.57
CA VAL A 366 -9.86 -18.78 8.06
C VAL A 366 -10.87 -19.11 9.15
N ASP A 367 -10.43 -19.44 10.36
CA ASP A 367 -11.29 -19.67 11.53
C ASP A 367 -11.43 -18.40 12.40
N GLY A 368 -10.98 -17.25 11.91
CA GLY A 368 -11.09 -15.94 12.56
C GLY A 368 -10.07 -15.69 13.68
N ARG A 369 -9.11 -16.57 13.91
CA ARG A 369 -8.06 -16.35 14.91
C ARG A 369 -6.94 -15.49 14.35
N TYR A 370 -6.40 -14.61 15.19
CA TYR A 370 -5.20 -13.84 14.88
C TYR A 370 -4.34 -13.66 16.14
N ILE A 371 -3.06 -13.35 15.97
CA ILE A 371 -2.18 -12.96 17.04
C ILE A 371 -2.28 -11.46 17.27
N GLY A 372 -2.62 -11.04 18.50
CA GLY A 372 -2.76 -9.63 18.85
C GLY A 372 -1.41 -8.97 19.12
N TYR A 373 -1.44 -7.65 19.24
CA TYR A 373 -0.28 -6.84 19.65
C TYR A 373 0.22 -7.16 21.07
N ASP A 374 -0.61 -7.80 21.89
CA ASP A 374 -0.30 -8.29 23.25
C ASP A 374 0.26 -9.73 23.26
N ASP A 375 0.62 -10.28 22.10
CA ASP A 375 1.10 -11.63 21.88
C ASP A 375 0.11 -12.74 22.30
N LYS A 376 -1.19 -12.40 22.41
CA LYS A 376 -2.25 -13.37 22.67
C LYS A 376 -3.05 -13.67 21.42
N ILE A 377 -3.66 -14.85 21.39
CA ILE A 377 -4.56 -15.26 20.32
C ILE A 377 -5.93 -14.64 20.59
N HIS A 378 -6.42 -13.87 19.63
CA HIS A 378 -7.74 -13.26 19.59
C HIS A 378 -8.57 -13.83 18.45
N HIS A 379 -9.83 -13.42 18.40
CA HIS A 379 -10.77 -13.71 17.32
C HIS A 379 -11.26 -12.39 16.70
N VAL A 380 -11.50 -12.42 15.40
CA VAL A 380 -12.14 -11.33 14.69
C VAL A 380 -13.44 -10.94 15.43
N PRO A 381 -13.65 -9.66 15.76
CA PRO A 381 -14.84 -9.20 16.47
C PRO A 381 -16.12 -9.55 15.73
N THR A 382 -17.18 -9.85 16.48
CA THR A 382 -18.49 -10.20 15.91
C THR A 382 -19.02 -9.09 15.02
N GLY A 383 -19.46 -9.45 13.82
CA GLY A 383 -19.94 -8.49 12.83
C GLY A 383 -18.90 -8.11 11.78
N HIS A 384 -17.63 -8.30 12.07
CA HIS A 384 -16.51 -8.04 11.15
C HIS A 384 -16.06 -9.32 10.44
N LYS A 385 -15.45 -9.14 9.26
CA LYS A 385 -14.97 -10.27 8.45
C LYS A 385 -13.50 -10.56 8.66
N HIS A 386 -12.70 -9.53 8.86
CA HIS A 386 -11.25 -9.62 8.93
C HIS A 386 -10.65 -8.67 9.97
N ILE A 387 -9.44 -9.01 10.40
CA ILE A 387 -8.49 -8.11 11.02
C ILE A 387 -7.40 -7.80 9.99
N TYR A 388 -7.00 -6.55 9.92
CA TYR A 388 -5.96 -6.05 9.03
C TYR A 388 -4.69 -5.69 9.80
N ALA A 389 -3.55 -5.89 9.16
CA ALA A 389 -2.23 -5.54 9.67
C ALA A 389 -1.38 -4.92 8.55
N ASN A 390 -0.12 -4.60 8.86
CA ASN A 390 0.79 -3.91 7.96
C ASN A 390 0.31 -2.49 7.66
N TRP A 391 0.32 -1.70 8.72
CA TRP A 391 -0.15 -0.32 8.71
C TRP A 391 0.97 0.64 8.41
N SER A 392 0.87 1.32 7.29
CA SER A 392 1.70 2.44 6.88
C SER A 392 0.92 3.73 7.12
N GLY A 393 0.55 4.01 8.39
CA GLY A 393 -0.44 5.04 8.71
C GLY A 393 -0.07 6.43 8.22
N TRP A 394 1.22 6.80 8.34
CA TRP A 394 1.73 8.10 7.91
C TRP A 394 1.55 8.34 6.40
N ASP A 395 1.60 7.26 5.63
CA ASP A 395 1.44 7.30 4.19
C ASP A 395 -0.06 7.30 3.81
N ILE A 396 -0.80 6.28 4.22
CA ILE A 396 -2.11 5.89 3.65
C ILE A 396 -3.28 6.82 3.97
N TYR A 397 -3.18 7.72 4.94
CA TYR A 397 -4.28 8.63 5.29
C TYR A 397 -4.54 9.69 4.22
N ARG A 398 -3.59 9.95 3.31
CA ARG A 398 -3.61 11.06 2.35
C ARG A 398 -4.41 10.76 1.09
N SER A 399 -4.43 9.52 0.62
CA SER A 399 -5.19 9.14 -0.58
C SER A 399 -5.71 7.70 -0.56
N GLU A 400 -5.01 6.73 0.04
CA GLU A 400 -5.45 5.34 0.01
C GLU A 400 -6.71 5.12 0.84
N ILE A 401 -6.77 5.59 2.08
CA ILE A 401 -7.98 5.49 2.91
C ILE A 401 -9.15 6.23 2.27
N PRO A 402 -9.03 7.50 1.77
CA PRO A 402 -10.07 8.16 0.98
C PRO A 402 -10.56 7.30 -0.18
N LEU A 403 -9.65 6.70 -0.95
CA LEU A 403 -10.04 5.81 -2.05
C LEU A 403 -10.79 4.57 -1.53
N LEU A 404 -10.28 3.91 -0.48
CA LEU A 404 -10.87 2.68 0.06
C LEU A 404 -12.26 2.93 0.68
N THR A 405 -12.50 4.08 1.31
CA THR A 405 -13.85 4.45 1.77
C THR A 405 -14.85 4.49 0.64
N MET A 406 -14.44 4.98 -0.54
CA MET A 406 -15.30 5.04 -1.73
C MET A 406 -15.60 3.66 -2.33
N ILE A 407 -14.57 2.78 -2.44
CA ILE A 407 -14.65 1.57 -3.28
C ILE A 407 -14.75 0.27 -2.50
N GLU A 408 -14.27 0.23 -1.26
CA GLU A 408 -14.22 -0.95 -0.37
C GLU A 408 -14.77 -0.64 1.04
N PRO A 409 -15.97 -0.02 1.17
CA PRO A 409 -16.45 0.55 2.44
C PRO A 409 -16.54 -0.47 3.58
N GLN A 410 -16.91 -1.72 3.31
CA GLN A 410 -16.96 -2.77 4.35
C GLN A 410 -15.56 -3.15 4.85
N ARG A 411 -14.54 -3.09 3.98
CA ARG A 411 -13.16 -3.31 4.39
C ARG A 411 -12.63 -2.13 5.20
N ALA A 412 -12.98 -0.91 4.83
CA ALA A 412 -12.62 0.28 5.59
C ALA A 412 -13.19 0.21 7.03
N GLU A 413 -14.43 -0.26 7.21
CA GLU A 413 -14.99 -0.51 8.56
C GLU A 413 -14.22 -1.59 9.33
N ASP A 414 -13.83 -2.70 8.70
CA ASP A 414 -12.99 -3.74 9.31
C ASP A 414 -11.58 -3.21 9.61
N MET A 415 -11.03 -2.33 8.78
CA MET A 415 -9.75 -1.64 8.99
C MET A 415 -9.83 -0.72 10.22
N ALA A 416 -10.86 0.11 10.33
CA ALA A 416 -11.08 0.94 11.53
C ALA A 416 -11.23 0.09 12.79
N GLN A 417 -11.98 -1.01 12.75
CA GLN A 417 -12.07 -1.93 13.88
C GLN A 417 -10.71 -2.56 14.22
N SER A 418 -9.87 -2.83 13.23
CA SER A 418 -8.53 -3.38 13.46
C SER A 418 -7.63 -2.40 14.22
N VAL A 419 -7.74 -1.10 13.94
CA VAL A 419 -7.06 -0.04 14.72
C VAL A 419 -7.62 0.04 16.14
N VAL A 420 -8.94 -0.14 16.32
CA VAL A 420 -9.54 -0.24 17.66
C VAL A 420 -8.99 -1.43 18.45
N GLU A 421 -8.83 -2.59 17.82
CA GLU A 421 -8.23 -3.76 18.48
C GLU A 421 -6.75 -3.54 18.80
N MET A 422 -5.98 -2.88 17.92
CA MET A 422 -4.63 -2.42 18.24
C MET A 422 -4.62 -1.58 19.52
N ALA A 423 -5.50 -0.58 19.61
CA ALA A 423 -5.59 0.29 20.78
C ALA A 423 -5.95 -0.45 22.06
N LYS A 424 -6.87 -1.43 21.99
CA LYS A 424 -7.25 -2.26 23.15
C LYS A 424 -6.08 -3.14 23.64
N GLN A 425 -5.26 -3.64 22.73
CA GLN A 425 -4.19 -4.58 23.03
C GLN A 425 -2.89 -3.86 23.44
N LEU A 426 -2.54 -2.74 22.82
CA LEU A 426 -1.37 -1.93 23.18
C LEU A 426 -1.63 -0.89 24.28
N GLY A 427 -2.89 -0.41 24.38
CA GLY A 427 -3.23 0.75 25.20
C GLY A 427 -3.04 2.09 24.49
N PHE A 428 -2.59 2.09 23.22
CA PHE A 428 -2.41 3.24 22.34
C PHE A 428 -2.59 2.82 20.87
N ILE A 429 -2.65 3.78 19.95
CA ILE A 429 -2.67 3.56 18.50
C ILE A 429 -1.28 3.93 17.98
N ASP A 430 -0.60 2.98 17.34
CA ASP A 430 0.68 3.25 16.67
C ASP A 430 0.46 3.92 15.31
N ARG A 431 1.47 4.56 14.77
CA ARG A 431 1.44 5.24 13.49
C ARG A 431 1.91 4.35 12.33
N TRP A 432 2.70 3.33 12.63
CA TRP A 432 3.22 2.36 11.69
C TRP A 432 3.38 0.98 12.34
N ALA A 433 2.91 -0.07 11.69
CA ALA A 433 2.99 -1.42 12.26
C ALA A 433 3.27 -2.47 11.19
N GLN A 434 4.15 -3.43 11.50
CA GLN A 434 4.40 -4.62 10.70
C GLN A 434 3.87 -5.85 11.43
N ALA A 435 2.97 -6.62 10.82
CA ALA A 435 2.22 -7.69 11.49
C ALA A 435 1.56 -7.16 12.80
N ASN A 436 1.81 -7.84 13.93
CA ASN A 436 1.36 -7.43 15.26
C ASN A 436 2.43 -6.64 16.05
N ARG A 437 3.30 -5.91 15.37
CA ARG A 437 4.39 -5.16 16.01
C ARG A 437 4.27 -3.67 15.74
N PRO A 438 4.17 -2.84 16.79
CA PRO A 438 4.26 -1.40 16.65
C PRO A 438 5.70 -1.02 16.32
N LEU A 439 5.90 -0.15 15.34
CA LEU A 439 7.24 0.28 14.91
C LEU A 439 7.57 1.68 15.37
N GLY A 440 6.56 2.53 15.61
CA GLY A 440 6.71 3.91 16.02
C GLY A 440 7.50 4.79 15.06
N ILE A 441 7.63 4.40 13.81
CA ILE A 441 8.35 5.16 12.78
C ILE A 441 7.47 6.27 12.20
N GLN A 442 8.07 7.25 11.54
CA GLN A 442 7.41 8.45 10.98
C GLN A 442 6.83 9.39 12.08
N ASN A 443 5.91 10.28 11.70
CA ASN A 443 5.44 11.40 12.52
C ASN A 443 3.93 11.36 12.78
N GLY A 444 3.48 12.25 13.66
CA GLY A 444 2.07 12.54 13.88
C GLY A 444 1.27 11.41 14.52
N LEU A 445 -0.04 11.48 14.36
CA LEU A 445 -1.02 10.48 14.80
C LEU A 445 -1.90 10.02 13.64
N PRO A 446 -1.32 9.55 12.52
CA PRO A 446 -2.02 9.40 11.25
C PRO A 446 -3.15 8.38 11.27
N LEU A 447 -3.04 7.29 12.03
CA LEU A 447 -4.15 6.34 12.16
C LEU A 447 -5.36 6.92 12.90
N THR A 448 -5.19 8.04 13.64
CA THR A 448 -6.31 8.84 14.15
C THR A 448 -7.07 9.48 12.98
N SER A 449 -6.37 10.11 12.04
CA SER A 449 -6.95 10.68 10.82
C SER A 449 -7.67 9.60 10.01
N CYS A 450 -7.04 8.43 9.77
CA CYS A 450 -7.67 7.32 9.05
C CYS A 450 -9.00 6.86 9.69
N VAL A 451 -9.04 6.70 11.00
CA VAL A 451 -10.25 6.24 11.71
C VAL A 451 -11.36 7.30 11.66
N VAL A 452 -11.00 8.57 11.80
CA VAL A 452 -11.97 9.67 11.73
C VAL A 452 -12.52 9.82 10.33
N GLU A 453 -11.69 9.75 9.33
CA GLU A 453 -12.07 9.80 7.92
C GLU A 453 -13.04 8.67 7.55
N ILE A 454 -12.73 7.43 7.94
CA ILE A 454 -13.66 6.31 7.74
C ILE A 454 -15.02 6.60 8.39
N TRP A 455 -15.03 7.18 9.59
CA TRP A 455 -16.28 7.58 10.26
C TRP A 455 -17.03 8.67 9.50
N GLN A 456 -16.33 9.72 9.07
CA GLN A 456 -16.94 10.86 8.35
C GLN A 456 -17.46 10.46 6.96
N ALA A 457 -16.86 9.45 6.33
CA ALA A 457 -17.40 8.82 5.12
C ALA A 457 -18.74 8.08 5.34
N GLY A 458 -19.29 8.12 6.55
CA GLY A 458 -20.57 7.48 6.92
C GLY A 458 -20.43 5.97 7.18
N LEU A 459 -19.24 5.49 7.40
CA LEU A 459 -18.93 4.09 7.67
C LEU A 459 -18.84 3.87 9.18
N HIS A 460 -19.92 3.46 9.79
CA HIS A 460 -20.10 3.48 11.24
C HIS A 460 -20.07 2.11 11.91
N HIS A 461 -19.78 1.03 11.16
CA HIS A 461 -19.81 -0.33 11.71
C HIS A 461 -18.47 -0.71 12.35
N PHE A 462 -18.08 0.06 13.41
CA PHE A 462 -16.96 -0.24 14.29
C PHE A 462 -17.12 0.47 15.65
N ASP A 463 -16.31 0.12 16.65
CA ASP A 463 -16.43 0.65 18.02
C ASP A 463 -15.83 2.05 18.14
N ILE A 464 -16.54 3.05 17.64
CA ILE A 464 -16.10 4.46 17.67
C ILE A 464 -15.88 4.99 19.11
N LYS A 465 -16.59 4.45 20.10
CA LYS A 465 -16.40 4.90 21.50
C LYS A 465 -15.05 4.45 22.04
N ALA A 466 -14.66 3.21 21.74
CA ALA A 466 -13.33 2.71 22.09
C ALA A 466 -12.23 3.43 21.30
N ALA A 467 -12.45 3.66 19.99
CA ALA A 467 -11.57 4.44 19.14
C ALA A 467 -11.36 5.84 19.70
N TYR A 468 -12.42 6.60 19.95
CA TYR A 468 -12.33 7.95 20.51
C TYR A 468 -11.58 7.98 21.83
N LYS A 469 -11.89 7.05 22.73
CA LYS A 469 -11.19 6.96 24.03
C LYS A 469 -9.69 6.76 23.87
N ALA A 470 -9.29 5.92 22.94
CA ALA A 470 -7.86 5.66 22.69
C ALA A 470 -7.17 6.87 22.05
N MET A 471 -7.78 7.47 21.03
CA MET A 471 -7.27 8.66 20.35
C MET A 471 -7.16 9.86 21.30
N ALA A 472 -8.22 10.15 22.05
CA ALA A 472 -8.21 11.23 23.04
C ALA A 472 -7.15 11.03 24.13
N LYS A 473 -6.93 9.77 24.54
CA LYS A 473 -5.87 9.45 25.50
C LYS A 473 -4.49 9.84 24.99
N GLN A 474 -4.23 9.73 23.68
CA GLN A 474 -2.96 10.15 23.09
C GLN A 474 -2.82 11.67 22.97
N CYS A 475 -3.93 12.36 22.72
CA CYS A 475 -3.94 13.81 22.52
C CYS A 475 -3.89 14.61 23.83
N PHE A 476 -4.32 14.06 24.96
CA PHE A 476 -4.40 14.79 26.23
C PHE A 476 -3.28 14.39 27.21
N PRO A 477 -2.41 15.32 27.61
CA PRO A 477 -1.20 15.06 28.40
C PRO A 477 -1.41 14.33 29.74
N ASN A 478 -2.55 14.53 30.38
CA ASN A 478 -2.87 13.88 31.66
C ASN A 478 -3.10 12.37 31.53
N TYR A 479 -3.36 11.88 30.32
CA TYR A 479 -3.44 10.45 30.04
C TYR A 479 -2.07 9.78 29.95
N LEU A 480 -1.02 10.53 29.59
CA LEU A 480 0.33 10.00 29.37
C LEU A 480 1.16 9.89 30.67
N LYS A 481 0.80 10.63 31.74
CA LYS A 481 1.54 10.68 33.00
C LYS A 481 1.67 9.38 33.81
N GLY A 482 1.05 8.30 33.37
CA GLY A 482 1.08 6.99 34.04
C GLY A 482 1.71 5.83 33.26
N HIS A 483 2.19 6.07 32.06
CA HIS A 483 2.67 5.01 31.16
C HIS A 483 4.15 5.17 30.85
N ALA A 484 5.01 4.85 31.82
CA ALA A 484 6.47 4.85 31.68
C ALA A 484 6.97 3.92 30.57
N ASP A 485 6.18 2.92 30.21
CA ASP A 485 6.55 1.92 29.18
C ASP A 485 6.50 2.47 27.75
N LEU A 486 5.81 3.61 27.53
CA LEU A 486 5.78 4.28 26.24
C LEU A 486 7.05 5.09 25.97
N SER A 487 7.89 5.32 26.96
CA SER A 487 9.19 5.98 26.81
C SER A 487 10.21 5.17 25.99
N SER A 488 9.99 3.87 25.81
CA SER A 488 10.84 3.01 24.97
C SER A 488 10.46 3.08 23.48
N ILE A 489 9.30 3.62 23.15
CA ILE A 489 8.87 3.88 21.78
C ILE A 489 9.25 5.32 21.48
N HIS A 490 10.38 5.54 20.82
CA HIS A 490 10.91 6.87 20.48
C HIS A 490 9.87 7.82 19.83
N ALA A 491 8.80 7.24 19.30
CA ALA A 491 7.67 7.90 18.69
C ALA A 491 6.89 8.86 19.61
N TYR A 492 6.82 8.54 20.90
CA TYR A 492 6.02 9.32 21.85
C TYR A 492 6.82 10.34 22.65
N GLN A 493 8.12 10.38 22.48
CA GLN A 493 8.94 11.49 23.01
C GLN A 493 8.63 12.80 22.27
N ASP A 494 8.02 12.72 21.09
CA ASP A 494 7.64 13.85 20.26
C ASP A 494 6.19 14.31 20.48
N VAL A 495 5.40 13.60 21.30
CA VAL A 495 4.10 14.07 21.81
C VAL A 495 4.30 14.57 23.24
N PRO A 496 4.90 15.73 23.44
CA PRO A 496 5.08 16.27 24.77
C PRO A 496 3.70 16.64 25.30
N GLY A 497 3.43 16.28 26.51
CA GLY A 497 2.31 16.84 27.23
C GLY A 497 2.46 18.34 27.50
N GLU A 498 3.18 19.05 26.68
CA GLU A 498 3.51 20.44 26.80
C GLU A 498 3.28 21.13 25.46
N LYS A 499 2.68 22.25 25.49
CA LYS A 499 2.27 23.14 24.42
C LYS A 499 3.02 22.89 23.12
N TYR A 500 2.34 22.28 22.17
CA TYR A 500 2.83 21.98 20.83
C TYR A 500 3.38 23.22 20.13
N GLY A 501 4.35 23.01 19.26
CA GLY A 501 4.82 24.02 18.31
C GLY A 501 5.67 25.15 18.91
N SER A 502 5.69 25.34 20.20
CA SER A 502 6.41 26.49 20.75
C SER A 502 7.80 26.19 21.31
N ILE A 503 8.04 24.98 21.82
CA ILE A 503 9.28 24.74 22.59
C ILE A 503 9.62 23.25 22.57
N LEU A 504 9.83 22.69 21.40
CA LEU A 504 10.45 21.37 21.38
C LEU A 504 11.95 21.52 21.17
N PRO A 505 12.77 21.02 22.07
CA PRO A 505 14.21 21.19 21.93
C PRO A 505 14.83 20.26 20.88
N ILE A 506 14.06 19.48 20.11
CA ILE A 506 14.66 18.34 19.40
C ILE A 506 14.00 18.04 18.05
N ASN A 507 14.76 18.08 17.04
CA ASN A 507 15.08 17.32 15.84
C ASN A 507 14.01 17.00 14.78
N THR A 508 12.70 17.16 14.99
CA THR A 508 11.67 16.90 13.96
C THR A 508 10.42 17.75 14.18
N ASN A 509 10.58 18.89 14.76
CA ASN A 509 9.50 19.68 15.35
C ASN A 509 8.42 20.12 14.37
N VAL A 510 8.80 20.57 13.17
CA VAL A 510 7.84 21.13 12.22
C VAL A 510 6.96 20.03 11.68
N SER A 511 7.53 19.01 11.08
CA SER A 511 6.76 17.91 10.48
C SER A 511 5.92 17.16 11.52
N SER A 512 6.47 16.93 12.74
CA SER A 512 5.73 16.24 13.78
C SER A 512 4.57 17.06 14.31
N ALA A 513 4.72 18.37 14.40
CA ALA A 513 3.66 19.27 14.85
C ALA A 513 2.54 19.36 13.80
N GLU A 514 2.87 19.61 12.53
CA GLU A 514 1.87 19.70 11.46
C GLU A 514 1.08 18.40 11.29
N GLU A 515 1.74 17.25 11.27
CA GLU A 515 1.08 15.94 11.24
C GLU A 515 0.19 15.69 12.47
N THR A 516 0.53 16.27 13.62
CA THR A 516 -0.29 16.16 14.82
C THR A 516 -1.47 17.12 14.78
N ASP A 517 -1.28 18.35 14.24
CA ASP A 517 -2.34 19.35 14.07
C ASP A 517 -3.46 18.79 13.15
N ILE A 518 -3.12 18.09 12.07
CA ILE A 518 -4.06 17.36 11.21
C ILE A 518 -4.91 16.37 12.03
N ALA A 519 -4.25 15.55 12.85
CA ALA A 519 -4.95 14.56 13.66
C ALA A 519 -5.82 15.22 14.76
N PHE A 520 -5.41 16.36 15.29
CA PHE A 520 -6.20 17.13 16.25
C PHE A 520 -7.43 17.76 15.60
N ALA A 521 -7.33 18.28 14.39
CA ALA A 521 -8.47 18.77 13.63
C ALA A 521 -9.47 17.62 13.40
N ALA A 522 -8.99 16.47 12.92
CA ALA A 522 -9.82 15.29 12.70
C ALA A 522 -10.53 14.85 13.98
N LEU A 523 -9.80 14.65 15.08
CA LEU A 523 -10.38 14.23 16.34
C LEU A 523 -11.30 15.30 16.95
N GLY A 524 -11.00 16.59 16.74
CA GLY A 524 -11.82 17.71 17.15
C GLY A 524 -13.20 17.72 16.47
N HIS A 525 -13.24 17.48 15.16
CA HIS A 525 -14.49 17.34 14.42
C HIS A 525 -15.28 16.10 14.88
N LEU A 526 -14.63 14.96 15.06
CA LEU A 526 -15.28 13.79 15.65
C LEU A 526 -15.83 14.07 17.05
N ALA A 527 -15.12 14.83 17.86
CA ALA A 527 -15.57 15.22 19.21
C ALA A 527 -16.85 16.06 19.16
N LEU A 528 -16.99 16.98 18.18
CA LEU A 528 -18.25 17.72 17.95
C LEU A 528 -19.41 16.76 17.64
N GLU A 529 -19.20 15.82 16.72
CA GLU A 529 -20.21 14.83 16.34
C GLU A 529 -20.62 13.93 17.52
N LEU A 530 -19.66 13.59 18.37
CA LEU A 530 -19.92 12.81 19.60
C LEU A 530 -20.38 13.67 20.80
N HIS A 531 -20.74 14.94 20.57
CA HIS A 531 -21.21 15.91 21.59
C HIS A 531 -20.20 16.15 22.74
N LYS A 532 -18.91 16.06 22.46
CA LYS A 532 -17.82 16.32 23.41
C LYS A 532 -17.23 17.72 23.18
N THR A 533 -18.06 18.72 23.37
CA THR A 533 -17.74 20.12 23.00
C THR A 533 -16.53 20.70 23.70
N GLN A 534 -16.23 20.28 24.93
CA GLN A 534 -15.04 20.74 25.66
C GLN A 534 -13.77 20.17 25.03
N ASP A 535 -13.75 18.85 24.74
CA ASP A 535 -12.62 18.20 24.08
C ASP A 535 -12.41 18.82 22.69
N ALA A 536 -13.50 19.04 21.94
CA ALA A 536 -13.46 19.64 20.62
C ALA A 536 -12.84 21.04 20.65
N GLY A 537 -13.24 21.90 21.62
CA GLY A 537 -12.67 23.24 21.74
C GLY A 537 -11.15 23.26 21.99
N VAL A 538 -10.65 22.28 22.75
CA VAL A 538 -9.19 22.12 22.95
C VAL A 538 -8.52 21.63 21.70
N LEU A 539 -9.01 20.54 21.12
CA LEU A 539 -8.39 19.90 19.94
C LEU A 539 -8.34 20.82 18.72
N LEU A 540 -9.48 21.48 18.38
CA LEU A 540 -9.53 22.43 17.27
C LEU A 540 -8.67 23.69 17.53
N GLY A 541 -8.51 24.09 18.80
CA GLY A 541 -7.59 25.15 19.18
C GLY A 541 -6.12 24.73 19.02
N ASP A 542 -5.81 23.51 19.38
CA ASP A 542 -4.47 22.95 19.27
C ASP A 542 -4.10 22.67 17.79
N ALA A 543 -5.04 22.33 16.93
CA ALA A 543 -4.83 22.17 15.48
C ALA A 543 -4.39 23.46 14.75
N LEU A 544 -4.47 24.63 15.40
CA LEU A 544 -4.01 25.90 14.84
C LEU A 544 -2.57 26.26 15.25
N GLN A 545 -1.84 25.35 15.87
CA GLN A 545 -0.49 25.65 16.39
C GLN A 545 0.56 25.87 15.28
N TYR A 546 0.34 25.34 14.08
CA TYR A 546 1.16 25.66 12.89
C TYR A 546 1.39 27.16 12.74
N THR A 547 0.44 28.01 13.16
CA THR A 547 0.56 29.48 13.12
C THR A 547 1.77 30.00 13.91
N SER A 548 2.18 29.31 14.96
CA SER A 548 3.34 29.64 15.78
C SER A 548 4.67 29.25 15.15
N MET A 549 4.63 28.37 14.14
CA MET A 549 5.81 27.89 13.42
C MET A 549 6.13 28.68 12.18
N TYR A 550 5.17 29.45 11.64
CA TYR A 550 5.44 30.29 10.48
C TYR A 550 6.36 31.47 10.86
N ASN A 551 7.55 31.50 10.26
CA ASN A 551 8.49 32.60 10.47
C ASN A 551 8.30 33.68 9.39
N PRO A 552 7.76 34.87 9.73
CA PRO A 552 7.47 35.90 8.74
C PRO A 552 8.72 36.49 8.07
N ALA A 553 9.91 36.35 8.68
CA ALA A 553 11.15 36.82 8.08
C ALA A 553 11.69 35.90 7.00
N THR A 554 11.62 34.58 7.21
CA THR A 554 12.07 33.58 6.24
C THR A 554 10.95 33.10 5.33
N LYS A 555 9.69 33.26 5.77
CA LYS A 555 8.44 32.76 5.14
C LYS A 555 8.37 31.24 5.06
N PHE A 556 9.01 30.54 6.00
CA PHE A 556 8.96 29.09 6.13
C PHE A 556 8.35 28.69 7.46
N MET A 557 7.73 27.53 7.50
CA MET A 557 7.50 26.80 8.73
C MET A 557 8.85 26.45 9.32
N GLN A 558 9.10 26.83 10.56
CA GLN A 558 10.44 26.79 11.17
C GLN A 558 10.36 26.49 12.65
N GLY A 559 11.22 25.59 13.12
CA GLY A 559 11.30 25.22 14.52
C GLY A 559 11.85 26.35 15.42
N ARG A 560 11.51 26.26 16.71
CA ARG A 560 12.01 27.15 17.73
C ARG A 560 12.76 26.37 18.82
N ASN A 561 13.78 26.98 19.41
CA ASN A 561 14.47 26.43 20.58
C ASN A 561 13.66 26.63 21.88
N ALA A 562 14.14 26.06 23.00
CA ALA A 562 13.50 26.16 24.29
C ALA A 562 13.31 27.59 24.81
N GLN A 563 14.04 28.58 24.28
CA GLN A 563 13.93 30.00 24.60
C GLN A 563 12.98 30.75 23.62
N GLY A 564 12.33 30.03 22.69
CA GLY A 564 11.41 30.59 21.72
C GLY A 564 12.09 31.25 20.51
N ALA A 565 13.42 31.21 20.41
CA ALA A 565 14.13 31.75 19.24
C ALA A 565 14.05 30.80 18.04
N TRP A 566 13.93 31.38 16.84
CA TRP A 566 13.94 30.60 15.59
C TRP A 566 15.27 29.85 15.41
N ILE A 567 15.19 28.57 15.08
CA ILE A 567 16.37 27.79 14.73
C ILE A 567 16.71 28.09 13.28
N PRO A 568 17.93 28.57 12.96
CA PRO A 568 18.28 28.94 11.61
C PRO A 568 18.17 27.79 10.61
N LEU A 569 17.52 28.01 9.48
CA LEU A 569 17.47 27.06 8.39
C LEU A 569 18.79 27.04 7.62
N SER A 570 19.37 25.89 7.43
CA SER A 570 20.51 25.69 6.53
C SER A 570 20.08 25.81 5.06
N LYS A 571 21.05 25.80 4.14
CA LYS A 571 20.75 25.70 2.71
C LYS A 571 20.05 24.38 2.37
N GLN A 572 20.44 23.32 3.06
CA GLN A 572 19.92 21.96 2.86
C GLN A 572 18.47 21.84 3.32
N ASP A 573 18.08 22.47 4.41
CA ASP A 573 16.69 22.51 4.86
C ASP A 573 15.73 23.09 3.81
N ARG A 574 16.26 23.83 2.84
CA ARG A 574 15.51 24.56 1.82
C ARG A 574 15.64 24.01 0.40
N ASP A 575 16.31 22.89 0.20
CA ASP A 575 16.52 22.37 -1.15
C ASP A 575 16.37 20.83 -1.19
N ILE A 576 15.26 20.38 -1.75
CA ILE A 576 14.97 18.96 -1.91
C ILE A 576 15.99 18.22 -2.77
N ARG A 577 16.74 18.95 -3.62
CA ARG A 577 17.73 18.35 -4.52
C ARG A 577 19.01 17.92 -3.82
N ASP A 578 19.23 18.36 -2.58
CA ASP A 578 20.40 18.02 -1.78
C ASP A 578 20.11 16.86 -0.80
N TYR A 579 19.57 15.75 -1.33
CA TYR A 579 19.31 14.53 -0.57
C TYR A 579 20.55 13.86 0.01
N SER A 580 21.74 14.30 -0.36
CA SER A 580 22.99 13.73 0.16
C SER A 580 23.23 14.06 1.63
N ASN A 581 22.48 14.97 2.20
CA ASN A 581 22.70 15.49 3.55
C ASN A 581 21.45 15.37 4.42
N TRP A 582 21.21 14.15 4.92
CA TRP A 582 20.13 13.76 5.82
C TRP A 582 20.06 14.53 7.16
N GLN A 583 20.92 15.54 7.39
CA GLN A 583 20.78 16.48 8.49
C GLN A 583 19.54 17.37 8.40
N VAL A 584 18.93 17.43 7.20
CA VAL A 584 17.68 18.15 6.92
C VAL A 584 16.53 17.60 7.79
N TYR A 585 16.54 16.31 8.12
CA TYR A 585 15.52 15.64 8.93
C TYR A 585 15.43 16.10 10.39
N GLN A 586 16.23 17.06 10.82
CA GLN A 586 16.08 17.61 12.17
C GLN A 586 14.71 18.26 12.39
N PHE A 587 14.07 18.78 11.32
CA PHE A 587 12.81 19.52 11.40
C PHE A 587 11.74 19.00 10.46
N TYR A 588 12.11 18.31 9.39
CA TYR A 588 11.26 17.93 8.29
C TYR A 588 11.45 16.45 7.94
N CYS A 589 10.52 15.63 8.36
CA CYS A 589 10.56 14.19 8.06
C CYS A 589 10.37 13.97 6.56
N GLU A 590 11.35 13.30 5.93
CA GLU A 590 11.32 12.97 4.51
C GLU A 590 10.93 14.14 3.57
N GLY A 591 11.37 15.33 3.92
CA GLY A 591 11.04 16.52 3.16
C GLY A 591 11.98 17.68 3.43
N SER A 592 11.56 18.86 3.03
CA SER A 592 12.27 20.13 3.19
C SER A 592 11.33 21.22 3.72
N ALA A 593 11.86 22.37 4.12
CA ALA A 593 11.05 23.51 4.48
C ALA A 593 10.09 23.96 3.35
N TRP A 594 10.44 23.70 2.09
CA TRP A 594 9.53 23.96 0.98
C TRP A 594 8.34 23.02 0.94
N ILE A 595 8.52 21.74 1.25
CA ILE A 595 7.46 20.74 1.28
C ILE A 595 6.52 21.05 2.44
N TYR A 596 7.06 21.18 3.65
CA TYR A 596 6.28 21.43 4.86
C TYR A 596 5.65 22.81 4.97
N ASP A 597 5.96 23.76 4.09
CA ASP A 597 5.21 25.02 3.98
C ASP A 597 3.73 24.78 3.56
N TRP A 598 3.41 23.62 3.02
CA TRP A 598 2.10 23.31 2.43
C TRP A 598 1.30 22.31 3.25
N LEU A 599 1.90 21.60 4.18
CA LEU A 599 1.26 20.54 4.98
C LEU A 599 0.38 21.12 6.11
N VAL A 600 -0.61 21.92 5.73
CA VAL A 600 -1.65 22.44 6.62
C VAL A 600 -3.02 22.21 5.96
N PRO A 601 -3.38 20.97 5.64
CA PRO A 601 -4.61 20.66 4.91
C PRO A 601 -5.87 21.03 5.72
N GLU A 602 -5.83 20.95 7.04
CA GLU A 602 -6.93 21.28 7.94
C GLU A 602 -7.29 22.78 7.94
N ASP A 603 -6.30 23.66 7.64
CA ASP A 603 -6.56 25.12 7.66
C ASP A 603 -5.82 25.89 6.57
N VAL A 604 -6.04 25.52 5.32
CA VAL A 604 -5.43 26.20 4.16
C VAL A 604 -5.78 27.68 4.10
N HIS A 605 -6.97 28.11 4.53
CA HIS A 605 -7.32 29.52 4.58
C HIS A 605 -6.53 30.30 5.64
N GLY A 606 -6.26 29.70 6.79
CA GLY A 606 -5.36 30.28 7.80
C GLY A 606 -3.94 30.43 7.27
N LEU A 607 -3.44 29.41 6.57
CA LEU A 607 -2.14 29.45 5.88
C LEU A 607 -2.09 30.55 4.81
N ILE A 608 -3.13 30.71 4.01
CA ILE A 608 -3.28 31.79 3.04
C ILE A 608 -3.20 33.16 3.74
N ALA A 609 -3.87 33.30 4.87
CA ALA A 609 -3.82 34.56 5.65
C ALA A 609 -2.43 34.85 6.18
N LEU A 610 -1.73 33.85 6.72
CA LEU A 610 -0.34 33.98 7.20
C LEU A 610 0.63 34.39 6.09
N MET A 611 0.42 33.88 4.87
CA MET A 611 1.25 34.21 3.70
C MET A 611 0.87 35.54 3.04
N GLY A 612 -0.10 36.28 3.60
CA GLY A 612 -0.50 37.63 3.12
C GLY A 612 -1.62 37.63 2.09
N GLY A 613 -2.41 36.57 2.00
CA GLY A 613 -3.59 36.43 1.17
C GLY A 613 -3.38 35.67 -0.14
N ASN A 614 -4.46 35.53 -0.92
CA ASN A 614 -4.53 34.66 -2.11
C ASN A 614 -3.41 34.88 -3.14
N LYS A 615 -3.05 36.14 -3.40
CA LYS A 615 -2.04 36.47 -4.43
C LYS A 615 -0.62 36.06 -4.03
N PRO A 616 -0.10 36.43 -2.82
CA PRO A 616 1.19 35.99 -2.37
C PRO A 616 1.27 34.46 -2.22
N PHE A 617 0.24 33.83 -1.65
CA PHE A 617 0.13 32.38 -1.54
C PHE A 617 0.26 31.69 -2.91
N ALA A 618 -0.58 32.08 -3.88
CA ALA A 618 -0.54 31.48 -5.21
C ALA A 618 0.79 31.72 -5.93
N ALA A 619 1.45 32.84 -5.71
CA ALA A 619 2.75 33.12 -6.29
C ALA A 619 3.85 32.23 -5.67
N ARG A 620 3.82 32.03 -4.33
CA ARG A 620 4.75 31.16 -3.63
C ARG A 620 4.55 29.68 -3.98
N LEU A 621 3.31 29.21 -4.02
CA LEU A 621 2.97 27.86 -4.44
C LEU A 621 3.38 27.60 -5.90
N GLN A 622 3.15 28.55 -6.80
CA GLN A 622 3.63 28.43 -8.18
C GLN A 622 5.16 28.37 -8.26
N HIS A 623 5.85 29.17 -7.43
CA HIS A 623 7.32 29.12 -7.36
C HIS A 623 7.81 27.74 -6.87
N PHE A 624 7.17 27.15 -5.86
CA PHE A 624 7.46 25.81 -5.36
C PHE A 624 7.53 24.77 -6.50
N PHE A 625 6.50 24.72 -7.37
CA PHE A 625 6.49 23.84 -8.54
C PHE A 625 7.55 24.23 -9.59
N THR A 626 7.65 25.50 -9.94
CA THR A 626 8.55 25.95 -11.03
C THR A 626 10.02 25.92 -10.63
N ALA A 627 10.33 26.02 -9.35
CA ALA A 627 11.69 25.87 -8.81
C ALA A 627 12.10 24.39 -8.64
N GLY A 628 11.19 23.43 -8.89
CA GLY A 628 11.46 22.00 -8.76
C GLY A 628 11.66 21.57 -7.30
N GLN A 629 10.89 22.17 -6.39
CA GLN A 629 10.89 21.82 -4.96
C GLN A 629 9.77 20.83 -4.60
N TYR A 630 8.78 20.63 -5.50
CA TYR A 630 7.74 19.61 -5.38
C TYR A 630 8.31 18.23 -5.60
N ASP A 631 7.98 17.30 -4.72
CA ASP A 631 8.41 15.90 -4.79
C ASP A 631 7.25 14.94 -5.11
N PRO A 632 7.05 14.55 -6.37
CA PRO A 632 6.02 13.58 -6.73
C PRO A 632 6.35 12.14 -6.30
N THR A 633 7.46 11.92 -5.61
CA THR A 633 7.96 10.59 -5.24
C THR A 633 7.78 10.27 -3.76
N ASN A 634 7.21 11.23 -2.99
CA ASN A 634 7.00 11.10 -1.55
C ASN A 634 5.72 11.81 -1.09
N GLU A 635 5.23 11.51 0.13
CA GLU A 635 3.88 11.83 0.59
C GLU A 635 3.65 13.27 1.03
N PRO A 636 4.57 13.95 1.73
CA PRO A 636 4.25 15.18 2.49
C PRO A 636 3.75 16.38 1.67
N ASP A 637 3.71 16.29 0.36
CA ASP A 637 3.20 17.37 -0.50
C ASP A 637 2.19 16.90 -1.58
N LEU A 638 1.61 15.72 -1.40
CA LEU A 638 0.63 15.15 -2.35
C LEU A 638 -0.63 16.02 -2.52
N GLU A 639 -1.03 16.76 -1.50
CA GLU A 639 -2.13 17.72 -1.53
C GLU A 639 -1.76 19.04 -2.21
N ALA A 640 -0.46 19.40 -2.27
CA ALA A 640 -0.01 20.69 -2.77
C ALA A 640 -0.52 21.06 -4.18
N PRO A 641 -0.68 20.12 -5.14
CA PRO A 641 -1.29 20.40 -6.44
C PRO A 641 -2.71 20.97 -6.37
N TYR A 642 -3.48 20.65 -5.32
CA TYR A 642 -4.89 21.04 -5.14
C TYR A 642 -5.06 22.37 -4.40
N LEU A 643 -4.04 22.87 -3.69
CA LEU A 643 -4.14 24.07 -2.85
C LEU A 643 -4.46 25.36 -3.59
N PHE A 644 -4.31 25.40 -4.91
CA PHE A 644 -4.76 26.54 -5.70
C PHE A 644 -6.28 26.73 -5.69
N ASP A 645 -7.06 25.70 -5.38
CA ASP A 645 -8.53 25.80 -5.26
C ASP A 645 -8.92 26.73 -4.11
N TYR A 646 -8.21 26.65 -3.00
CA TYR A 646 -8.43 27.49 -1.81
C TYR A 646 -8.09 28.97 -2.05
N CYS A 647 -7.16 29.27 -2.94
CA CYS A 647 -6.83 30.64 -3.31
C CYS A 647 -7.56 31.11 -4.58
N ARG A 648 -8.64 30.44 -4.98
CA ARG A 648 -9.53 30.79 -6.13
C ARG A 648 -8.83 30.76 -7.48
N GLN A 649 -7.94 29.82 -7.69
CA GLN A 649 -7.24 29.59 -8.95
C GLN A 649 -7.30 28.13 -9.41
N PRO A 650 -8.48 27.49 -9.47
CA PRO A 650 -8.62 26.04 -9.71
C PRO A 650 -8.02 25.57 -11.04
N TRP A 651 -7.89 26.44 -12.03
CA TRP A 651 -7.19 26.09 -13.27
C TRP A 651 -5.71 25.74 -13.06
N ARG A 652 -5.08 26.25 -11.98
CA ARG A 652 -3.70 25.89 -11.63
C ARG A 652 -3.64 24.53 -10.97
N SER A 653 -4.59 24.17 -10.09
CA SER A 653 -4.73 22.80 -9.55
C SER A 653 -4.88 21.81 -10.69
N GLN A 654 -5.82 22.05 -11.62
CA GLN A 654 -6.04 21.20 -12.79
C GLN A 654 -4.75 21.01 -13.62
N TYR A 655 -3.97 22.05 -13.80
CA TYR A 655 -2.68 21.98 -14.49
C TYR A 655 -1.65 21.13 -13.73
N GLN A 656 -1.47 21.38 -12.43
CA GLN A 656 -0.46 20.66 -11.62
C GLN A 656 -0.82 19.17 -11.48
N VAL A 657 -2.08 18.87 -11.15
CA VAL A 657 -2.57 17.49 -11.05
C VAL A 657 -2.36 16.72 -12.36
N ALA A 658 -2.80 17.30 -13.48
CA ALA A 658 -2.65 16.66 -14.78
C ALA A 658 -1.16 16.50 -15.18
N THR A 659 -0.34 17.50 -14.93
CA THR A 659 1.10 17.46 -15.25
C THR A 659 1.81 16.41 -14.41
N ASN A 660 1.57 16.36 -13.10
CA ASN A 660 2.15 15.35 -12.22
C ASN A 660 1.74 13.93 -12.66
N ALA A 661 0.44 13.69 -12.83
CA ALA A 661 -0.06 12.39 -13.26
C ALA A 661 0.52 11.92 -14.61
N ASP A 662 0.64 12.84 -15.58
CA ASP A 662 1.15 12.54 -16.92
C ASP A 662 2.67 12.35 -16.97
N THR A 663 3.43 12.90 -16.02
CA THR A 663 4.90 12.84 -16.01
C THR A 663 5.46 11.79 -15.06
N SER A 664 4.75 11.49 -13.95
CA SER A 664 5.26 10.63 -12.89
C SER A 664 4.75 9.19 -12.97
N TYR A 665 3.77 8.90 -13.85
CA TYR A 665 3.19 7.56 -13.97
C TYR A 665 3.21 7.06 -15.41
N THR A 666 3.78 5.87 -15.62
CA THR A 666 3.84 5.18 -16.93
C THR A 666 3.60 3.67 -16.75
N ASP A 667 3.53 2.90 -17.86
CA ASP A 667 3.43 1.44 -17.82
C ASP A 667 4.79 0.71 -17.83
N ALA A 668 5.89 1.45 -17.60
CA ALA A 668 7.25 0.90 -17.49
C ALA A 668 7.59 0.50 -16.03
N PRO A 669 8.59 -0.37 -15.81
CA PRO A 669 9.02 -0.77 -14.47
C PRO A 669 9.39 0.39 -13.53
N GLY A 670 9.96 1.48 -14.04
CA GLY A 670 10.24 2.71 -13.27
C GLY A 670 9.13 3.75 -13.33
N GLY A 671 7.92 3.38 -13.74
CA GLY A 671 6.83 4.32 -14.01
C GLY A 671 5.87 4.55 -12.87
N LEU A 672 6.32 4.49 -11.62
CA LEU A 672 5.54 4.76 -10.43
C LEU A 672 6.15 5.96 -9.69
N ALA A 673 5.34 6.99 -9.43
CA ALA A 673 5.75 8.17 -8.67
C ALA A 673 7.16 8.67 -9.07
N TRP A 674 7.38 8.83 -10.38
CA TRP A 674 8.70 9.12 -10.93
C TRP A 674 8.99 10.61 -10.96
N SER A 675 10.22 10.96 -10.63
CA SER A 675 10.76 12.32 -10.78
C SER A 675 12.04 12.31 -11.60
N LYS A 676 12.22 13.32 -12.43
CA LYS A 676 13.46 13.52 -13.18
C LYS A 676 14.67 13.74 -12.24
N VAL A 677 14.44 14.28 -11.07
CA VAL A 677 15.49 14.63 -10.10
C VAL A 677 15.80 13.47 -9.17
N LEU A 678 14.75 12.75 -8.72
CA LEU A 678 14.83 11.78 -7.62
C LEU A 678 14.75 10.33 -8.09
N GLY A 679 14.29 10.09 -9.32
CA GLY A 679 14.09 8.75 -9.87
C GLY A 679 12.69 8.20 -9.59
N THR A 680 12.58 6.89 -9.43
CA THR A 680 11.34 6.19 -9.07
C THR A 680 11.13 6.25 -7.57
N GLY A 681 9.97 6.74 -7.12
CA GLY A 681 9.52 6.64 -5.74
C GLY A 681 9.00 5.24 -5.43
N ASN A 682 8.94 4.88 -4.16
CA ASN A 682 8.20 3.71 -3.74
C ASN A 682 6.70 4.01 -3.72
N ASP A 683 5.88 2.97 -3.62
CA ASP A 683 4.42 3.10 -3.67
C ASP A 683 3.81 3.39 -2.29
N ASP A 684 4.63 3.27 -1.26
CA ASP A 684 4.26 3.44 0.14
C ASP A 684 2.95 2.74 0.49
N CYS A 685 2.98 1.42 0.19
CA CYS A 685 1.91 0.48 0.50
C CYS A 685 0.57 0.73 -0.23
N GLY A 686 0.59 1.45 -1.36
CA GLY A 686 -0.59 1.73 -2.18
C GLY A 686 -0.94 3.22 -2.28
N GLU A 687 -0.36 4.05 -1.41
CA GLU A 687 -0.67 5.47 -1.28
C GLU A 687 -0.44 6.26 -2.57
N MET A 688 0.76 6.14 -3.16
CA MET A 688 1.11 6.88 -4.37
C MET A 688 0.25 6.45 -5.58
N SER A 689 -0.09 5.16 -5.64
CA SER A 689 -1.01 4.61 -6.64
C SER A 689 -2.44 5.10 -6.43
N ALA A 690 -2.90 5.19 -5.18
CA ALA A 690 -4.23 5.72 -4.85
C ALA A 690 -4.34 7.21 -5.24
N TRP A 691 -3.31 8.02 -4.99
CA TRP A 691 -3.26 9.41 -5.47
C TRP A 691 -3.46 9.48 -6.99
N TYR A 692 -2.77 8.61 -7.74
CA TYR A 692 -2.95 8.56 -9.19
C TYR A 692 -4.39 8.20 -9.57
N VAL A 693 -4.99 7.18 -8.96
CA VAL A 693 -6.38 6.79 -9.23
C VAL A 693 -7.33 7.95 -8.98
N LEU A 694 -7.24 8.61 -7.83
CA LEU A 694 -8.06 9.77 -7.46
C LEU A 694 -7.87 10.93 -8.44
N SER A 695 -6.63 11.24 -8.80
CA SER A 695 -6.33 12.27 -9.79
C SER A 695 -6.95 12.00 -11.16
N GLN A 696 -7.04 10.72 -11.57
CA GLN A 696 -7.62 10.32 -12.86
C GLN A 696 -9.15 10.35 -12.86
N ILE A 697 -9.78 10.06 -11.72
CA ILE A 697 -11.24 10.20 -11.58
C ILE A 697 -11.66 11.64 -11.33
N GLY A 698 -10.73 12.52 -10.93
CA GLY A 698 -10.94 13.93 -10.72
C GLY A 698 -11.50 14.30 -9.36
N LEU A 699 -11.32 13.43 -8.35
CA LEU A 699 -11.76 13.60 -6.98
C LEU A 699 -10.56 13.40 -6.05
N TYR A 700 -10.32 14.31 -5.12
CA TYR A 700 -9.25 14.19 -4.14
C TYR A 700 -9.66 14.84 -2.82
N GLN A 701 -9.31 14.24 -1.70
CA GLN A 701 -9.54 14.82 -0.38
C GLN A 701 -8.25 15.47 0.11
N VAL A 702 -8.25 16.79 0.27
CA VAL A 702 -7.11 17.54 0.81
C VAL A 702 -7.08 17.44 2.32
N ASP A 703 -8.22 17.66 2.97
CA ASP A 703 -8.34 17.68 4.44
C ASP A 703 -8.94 16.37 4.97
N PRO A 704 -8.13 15.49 5.59
CA PRO A 704 -8.64 14.26 6.19
C PRO A 704 -9.50 14.51 7.44
N SER A 705 -9.59 15.75 7.90
CA SER A 705 -10.45 16.15 9.01
C SER A 705 -11.86 16.57 8.58
N HIS A 706 -12.10 16.76 7.29
CA HIS A 706 -13.37 17.23 6.75
C HIS A 706 -13.75 16.47 5.46
N PRO A 707 -14.97 15.94 5.33
CA PRO A 707 -15.37 15.05 4.23
C PRO A 707 -15.76 15.82 2.96
N ASP A 708 -14.84 16.60 2.41
CA ASP A 708 -14.96 17.29 1.13
C ASP A 708 -13.98 16.73 0.12
N LEU A 709 -14.35 16.80 -1.15
CA LEU A 709 -13.53 16.36 -2.29
C LEU A 709 -13.28 17.52 -3.24
N GLU A 710 -12.03 17.87 -3.44
CA GLU A 710 -11.57 18.79 -4.47
C GLU A 710 -11.72 18.19 -5.86
N LEU A 711 -12.11 19.04 -6.83
CA LEU A 711 -12.42 18.63 -8.18
C LEU A 711 -11.31 19.01 -9.14
N SER A 712 -10.72 18.01 -9.78
CA SER A 712 -9.86 18.20 -10.95
C SER A 712 -10.52 17.66 -12.22
N THR A 713 -9.87 17.83 -13.37
CA THR A 713 -10.43 17.36 -14.64
C THR A 713 -10.34 15.85 -14.76
N PRO A 714 -11.47 15.09 -14.81
CA PRO A 714 -11.43 13.65 -15.00
C PRO A 714 -10.77 13.30 -16.35
N ARG A 715 -9.92 12.30 -16.36
CA ARG A 715 -9.03 12.00 -17.49
C ARG A 715 -9.58 10.97 -18.48
N PHE A 716 -10.76 10.37 -18.20
CA PHE A 716 -11.46 9.46 -19.10
C PHE A 716 -12.80 10.05 -19.54
N PRO A 717 -13.27 9.76 -20.76
CA PRO A 717 -14.58 10.21 -21.25
C PRO A 717 -15.75 9.77 -20.37
N LYS A 718 -15.63 8.60 -19.74
CA LYS A 718 -16.62 8.11 -18.78
C LYS A 718 -15.97 7.23 -17.72
N ILE A 719 -16.31 7.49 -16.46
CA ILE A 719 -15.90 6.71 -15.30
C ILE A 719 -17.15 6.33 -14.52
N ILE A 720 -17.19 5.12 -13.98
CA ILE A 720 -18.28 4.64 -13.11
C ILE A 720 -17.65 4.13 -11.83
N LEU A 721 -17.95 4.78 -10.73
CA LEU A 721 -17.69 4.24 -9.39
C LEU A 721 -18.87 3.35 -9.01
N HIS A 722 -18.62 2.07 -8.80
CA HIS A 722 -19.64 1.10 -8.38
C HIS A 722 -19.69 1.07 -6.86
N LEU A 723 -20.60 1.86 -6.30
CA LEU A 723 -20.73 2.02 -4.85
C LEU A 723 -21.32 0.75 -4.21
N ALA A 724 -20.74 0.33 -3.10
CA ALA A 724 -21.19 -0.80 -2.32
C ALA A 724 -21.86 -0.35 -1.01
N ALA A 725 -22.71 -1.20 -0.44
CA ALA A 725 -23.23 -0.94 0.91
C ALA A 725 -22.07 -0.81 1.92
N PRO A 726 -22.14 0.11 2.91
CA PRO A 726 -23.35 0.84 3.34
C PRO A 726 -23.66 2.14 2.57
N HIS A 727 -22.86 2.53 1.57
CA HIS A 727 -23.21 3.71 0.79
C HIS A 727 -24.62 3.61 0.21
N PRO A 728 -25.42 4.68 0.27
CA PRO A 728 -26.83 4.64 -0.17
C PRO A 728 -26.97 4.54 -1.69
N GLY A 729 -26.00 5.09 -2.45
CA GLY A 729 -25.97 5.03 -3.91
C GLY A 729 -25.51 3.67 -4.43
N LYS A 730 -25.83 3.39 -5.71
CA LYS A 730 -25.35 2.20 -6.41
C LYS A 730 -24.17 2.49 -7.32
N SER A 731 -24.12 3.70 -7.87
CA SER A 731 -23.03 4.17 -8.73
C SER A 731 -22.98 5.68 -8.78
N PHE A 732 -21.77 6.21 -8.91
CA PHE A 732 -21.54 7.58 -9.27
C PHE A 732 -20.90 7.62 -10.65
N ILE A 733 -21.51 8.33 -11.59
CA ILE A 733 -21.11 8.34 -13.00
C ILE A 733 -20.46 9.68 -13.31
N ILE A 734 -19.23 9.65 -13.81
CA ILE A 734 -18.52 10.83 -14.26
C ILE A 734 -18.46 10.78 -15.78
N THR A 735 -18.92 11.84 -16.45
CA THR A 735 -18.88 11.98 -17.92
C THR A 735 -18.09 13.22 -18.29
N THR A 736 -17.05 13.07 -19.09
CA THR A 736 -16.19 14.18 -19.49
C THR A 736 -16.24 14.38 -21.01
N VAL A 737 -16.94 15.40 -21.44
CA VAL A 737 -16.96 15.84 -22.86
C VAL A 737 -15.59 16.45 -23.17
N ASN A 738 -15.00 16.03 -24.28
CA ASN A 738 -13.63 16.34 -24.69
C ASN A 738 -12.55 15.88 -23.69
N GLY A 739 -12.86 14.94 -22.78
CA GLY A 739 -11.95 14.46 -21.75
C GLY A 739 -10.73 13.74 -22.32
N GLY A 740 -9.60 13.89 -21.63
CA GLY A 740 -8.33 13.24 -21.94
C GLY A 740 -7.38 14.07 -22.81
N GLY A 741 -6.15 13.58 -22.93
CA GLY A 741 -5.09 14.27 -23.65
C GLY A 741 -4.78 15.67 -23.06
N LYS A 742 -4.74 16.68 -23.91
CA LYS A 742 -4.40 18.07 -23.52
C LYS A 742 -5.58 18.88 -22.96
N ASN A 743 -6.80 18.35 -22.98
CA ASN A 743 -7.97 19.01 -22.41
C ASN A 743 -7.99 18.81 -20.90
N ILE A 744 -7.23 19.61 -20.18
CA ILE A 744 -6.98 19.48 -18.75
C ILE A 744 -7.72 20.52 -17.91
N TYR A 745 -8.50 21.41 -18.52
CA TYR A 745 -9.17 22.49 -17.82
C TYR A 745 -10.68 22.33 -17.87
N ILE A 746 -11.34 22.38 -16.72
CA ILE A 746 -12.80 22.40 -16.61
C ILE A 746 -13.33 23.70 -17.20
N GLN A 747 -14.18 23.60 -18.23
CA GLN A 747 -14.87 24.74 -18.82
C GLN A 747 -16.24 24.96 -18.18
N SER A 748 -16.96 23.90 -17.90
CA SER A 748 -18.23 23.92 -17.18
C SER A 748 -18.49 22.55 -16.58
N THR A 749 -19.29 22.51 -15.53
CA THR A 749 -19.65 21.23 -14.90
C THR A 749 -21.03 21.29 -14.25
N SER A 750 -21.68 20.13 -14.13
CA SER A 750 -22.95 19.96 -13.44
C SER A 750 -23.00 18.65 -12.67
N LEU A 751 -23.63 18.69 -11.52
CA LEU A 751 -23.92 17.52 -10.71
C LEU A 751 -25.45 17.29 -10.70
N ASP A 752 -25.88 16.12 -11.17
CA ASP A 752 -27.29 15.74 -11.33
C ASP A 752 -28.10 16.79 -12.13
N GLY A 753 -27.49 17.32 -13.17
CA GLY A 753 -28.08 18.34 -14.05
C GLY A 753 -28.08 19.77 -13.50
N LYS A 754 -27.64 19.98 -12.26
CA LYS A 754 -27.50 21.32 -11.66
C LYS A 754 -26.10 21.87 -11.91
N PRO A 755 -25.95 23.14 -12.33
CA PRO A 755 -24.62 23.74 -12.48
C PRO A 755 -23.80 23.65 -11.19
N LEU A 756 -22.54 23.23 -11.31
CA LEU A 756 -21.60 23.16 -10.20
C LEU A 756 -20.45 24.14 -10.49
N ASN A 757 -20.43 25.25 -9.74
CA ASN A 757 -19.46 26.34 -9.95
C ASN A 757 -18.34 26.32 -8.90
N LYS A 758 -18.40 25.44 -7.91
CA LYS A 758 -17.36 25.26 -6.90
C LYS A 758 -16.36 24.19 -7.33
N PRO A 759 -15.06 24.33 -7.00
CA PRO A 759 -14.03 23.34 -7.29
C PRO A 759 -14.02 22.19 -6.25
N TRP A 760 -15.09 21.98 -5.52
CA TRP A 760 -15.24 20.93 -4.51
C TRP A 760 -16.69 20.52 -4.30
N VAL A 761 -16.89 19.36 -3.71
CA VAL A 761 -18.19 18.80 -3.30
C VAL A 761 -18.06 18.06 -1.98
N PRO A 762 -19.09 18.06 -1.13
CA PRO A 762 -19.14 17.14 0.01
C PRO A 762 -19.11 15.68 -0.47
N GLU A 763 -18.31 14.86 0.16
CA GLU A 763 -18.10 13.44 -0.21
C GLU A 763 -19.42 12.65 -0.23
N ARG A 764 -20.34 12.95 0.70
CA ARG A 764 -21.68 12.33 0.74
C ARG A 764 -22.44 12.46 -0.58
N MET A 765 -22.21 13.49 -1.38
CA MET A 765 -22.86 13.65 -2.69
C MET A 765 -22.39 12.58 -3.69
N VAL A 766 -21.13 12.16 -3.60
CA VAL A 766 -20.61 11.04 -4.38
C VAL A 766 -21.22 9.73 -3.89
N PHE A 767 -21.30 9.53 -2.58
CA PHE A 767 -21.82 8.30 -1.97
C PHE A 767 -23.34 8.11 -2.14
N GLN A 768 -24.08 9.16 -2.33
CA GLN A 768 -25.50 9.08 -2.72
C GLN A 768 -25.68 8.54 -4.15
N GLY A 769 -24.63 8.49 -4.93
CA GLY A 769 -24.69 8.21 -6.36
C GLY A 769 -25.15 9.43 -7.15
N GLY A 770 -25.21 9.30 -8.46
CA GLY A 770 -25.62 10.41 -9.33
C GLY A 770 -24.72 10.52 -10.56
N THR A 771 -24.77 11.69 -11.18
CA THR A 771 -24.01 11.95 -12.41
C THR A 771 -23.29 13.29 -12.37
N TRP A 772 -21.99 13.26 -12.46
CA TRP A 772 -21.14 14.44 -12.62
C TRP A 772 -20.73 14.59 -14.09
N ASN A 773 -21.19 15.66 -14.73
CA ASN A 773 -20.88 15.98 -16.12
C ASN A 773 -19.87 17.12 -16.18
N VAL A 774 -18.80 16.92 -16.90
CA VAL A 774 -17.70 17.87 -17.09
C VAL A 774 -17.52 18.16 -18.56
N THR A 775 -17.35 19.42 -18.93
CA THR A 775 -16.82 19.82 -20.23
C THR A 775 -15.39 20.30 -20.05
N ALA A 776 -14.43 19.59 -20.65
CA ALA A 776 -13.02 19.92 -20.58
C ALA A 776 -12.54 20.72 -21.82
N GLY A 777 -11.46 21.47 -21.68
CA GLY A 777 -10.88 22.27 -22.77
C GLY A 777 -9.37 22.49 -22.63
N LEU A 778 -8.78 23.07 -23.69
CA LEU A 778 -7.33 23.32 -23.80
C LEU A 778 -6.88 24.56 -23.03
N ALA A 779 -7.76 25.56 -22.90
CA ALA A 779 -7.42 26.84 -22.28
C ALA A 779 -7.90 26.88 -20.83
N PRO A 780 -7.13 27.52 -19.92
CA PRO A 780 -7.54 27.67 -18.52
C PRO A 780 -8.82 28.52 -18.42
N ASN A 781 -9.83 28.02 -17.73
CA ASN A 781 -11.03 28.79 -17.39
C ASN A 781 -10.78 29.54 -16.08
N LYS A 782 -10.62 30.88 -16.19
CA LYS A 782 -10.33 31.75 -15.05
C LYS A 782 -11.58 32.34 -14.38
N ILE A 783 -12.75 31.77 -14.68
CA ILE A 783 -14.04 32.22 -14.14
C ILE A 783 -14.64 31.14 -13.25
N TRP A 784 -14.58 29.86 -13.64
CA TRP A 784 -15.12 28.75 -12.89
C TRP A 784 -14.36 28.55 -11.56
N GLY A 785 -15.09 28.43 -10.45
CA GLY A 785 -14.53 28.20 -9.12
C GLY A 785 -13.76 29.38 -8.53
N THR A 786 -14.00 30.62 -9.01
CA THR A 786 -13.25 31.82 -8.58
C THR A 786 -14.07 32.81 -7.76
N GLY A 787 -15.34 32.54 -7.55
CA GLY A 787 -16.24 33.36 -6.73
C GLY A 787 -15.79 33.45 -5.26
N SER A 788 -16.28 34.45 -4.54
CA SER A 788 -15.90 34.68 -3.14
C SER A 788 -16.30 33.57 -2.18
N GLY A 789 -17.28 32.75 -2.54
CA GLY A 789 -17.79 31.60 -1.74
C GLY A 789 -17.53 30.24 -2.40
N ASP A 790 -16.62 30.18 -3.40
CA ASP A 790 -16.39 28.96 -4.16
C ASP A 790 -15.24 28.11 -3.60
N ALA A 791 -14.32 28.71 -2.84
CA ALA A 791 -13.19 27.97 -2.24
C ALA A 791 -13.67 26.86 -1.29
N PRO A 792 -12.90 25.74 -1.19
CA PRO A 792 -13.20 24.71 -0.20
C PRO A 792 -13.19 25.27 1.23
N PRO A 793 -13.88 24.66 2.20
CA PRO A 793 -13.83 25.08 3.61
C PRO A 793 -12.46 24.82 4.24
N SER A 794 -12.20 25.41 5.38
CA SER A 794 -11.03 25.19 6.24
C SER A 794 -11.42 25.47 7.68
N LEU A 795 -10.65 24.99 8.63
CA LEU A 795 -10.92 25.12 10.05
C LEU A 795 -11.17 26.58 10.48
N SER A 796 -10.37 27.54 10.02
CA SER A 796 -10.53 28.97 10.33
C SER A 796 -11.74 29.63 9.64
N THR A 797 -12.39 28.98 8.67
CA THR A 797 -13.56 29.50 7.94
C THR A 797 -14.83 28.72 8.20
N ALA A 798 -14.73 27.56 8.84
CA ALA A 798 -15.88 26.78 9.25
C ALA A 798 -16.67 27.58 10.31
N THR A 799 -17.81 28.13 9.92
CA THR A 799 -18.80 28.59 10.91
C THR A 799 -19.26 27.37 11.69
N ALA A 800 -19.15 27.42 13.01
CA ALA A 800 -19.68 26.40 13.88
C ALA A 800 -21.16 26.14 13.50
N HIS A 801 -21.44 25.01 12.85
CA HIS A 801 -22.77 24.55 12.54
C HIS A 801 -23.34 23.72 13.68
#